data_cc23911f9c9706e5ddd849cc01d5f189
#
_entry.id   cc23911f9c9706e5ddd849cc01d5f189
#
_cell.length_a   1.000
_cell.length_b   1.000
_cell.length_c   1.000
_cell.angle_alpha   90.00
_cell.angle_beta   90.00
_cell.angle_gamma   90.00
#
_symmetry.space_group_name_H-M   'P 1'
#
loop_
_entity.id
_entity.type
_entity.pdbx_description
1 polymer ?
#
loop_
_entity_poly.entity_id
_entity_poly.type
_entity_poly.pdbx_seq_one_letter_code
_entity_poly.pdbx_strand_id
1 'polypeptide(L)'
;MTKKVIITLFIFFGAALGFSQTQVMTPEQLLELNRVSTVGLSKDGKQVIYRASTIDLTTNERSSKLFSVSVNGGEIKTLDEVGDQIQDAHTSPDGKWRLVAKEVKVQKVSGTDYYEDVPNSNVHIYSQLNYRHWDTWEDGAYSHIFLQSTSDLEGEGVDLMKGEPFDCPQKPFGGGEDYIWSPDSKKVLYVTKKLEGTEYAVSTNSDIYEYDLETKKTINLTKGNKGYDTQPAFSSKGTLAWLQMRRDGYESDKNDIIVRLPEGDVNLTADWDGTVNGFIWSEDGMKIYFNAPVGGTVQAFEIAIPRKSKGGTMPKQISKGQFDVNGIIGQRGERLVVYRRDMNHATEIYDLNIKTGEMKQLSQANDAIYKGIKMSKIEKRIVKTTDGKDMVTWVIYPPDFDPTKKYPTLLYCQGGPQGALSQFYSFRWNFQLMAAQGYIIVAPNRRGMPGHGVEWNEQISKDYGGQNMKDYLSAIDDVAKESYVDKDRLGCVGASYGGYSVFYLASIHEGRFKSFISHDGIFNWRSMYGTTEELFFVNWDLGGAYWDKNNAAAQKSYREFNPANFVDKWDTPILIIQGGKDFRVPIGQGLEAFQAAQLQGIKSRLLYFPEENHWVLSPQNSLVWQREFFKWLDETLKDK
;
A
#
# COMPACT_ATOMS: atom_id res chain seq x y z
N MET A 1 86.91 4.66 10.56
CA MET A 1 85.73 4.03 11.20
C MET A 1 84.50 4.42 10.42
N THR A 2 84.09 3.59 9.49
CA THR A 2 83.00 3.86 8.56
C THR A 2 81.71 3.13 9.04
N LYS A 3 80.67 3.85 9.48
CA LYS A 3 79.42 3.26 9.89
C LYS A 3 78.59 2.95 8.65
N LYS A 4 78.27 1.66 8.43
CA LYS A 4 77.26 1.20 7.44
C LYS A 4 75.90 1.39 8.02
N VAL A 5 75.06 2.15 7.31
CA VAL A 5 73.63 2.27 7.57
C VAL A 5 72.93 1.19 6.74
N ILE A 6 72.24 0.27 7.42
CA ILE A 6 71.37 -0.73 6.79
C ILE A 6 69.98 -0.12 6.72
N ILE A 7 69.43 0.13 5.50
CA ILE A 7 68.05 0.53 5.24
C ILE A 7 67.23 -0.74 5.02
N THR A 8 66.40 -1.07 5.99
CA THR A 8 65.39 -2.17 5.86
C THR A 8 64.15 -1.66 5.15
N LEU A 9 63.93 -2.14 3.95
CA LEU A 9 62.76 -1.82 3.14
C LEU A 9 61.59 -2.70 3.63
N PHE A 10 60.57 -2.09 4.30
CA PHE A 10 59.32 -2.75 4.62
C PHE A 10 58.43 -2.70 3.39
N ILE A 11 58.23 -3.85 2.74
CA ILE A 11 57.21 -4.02 1.70
C ILE A 11 55.86 -4.26 2.40
N PHE A 12 54.99 -3.27 2.40
CA PHE A 12 53.57 -3.44 2.77
C PHE A 12 52.85 -4.20 1.66
N PHE A 13 52.60 -5.48 1.87
CA PHE A 13 51.58 -6.20 1.11
C PHE A 13 50.21 -5.70 1.57
N GLY A 14 49.61 -4.83 0.82
CA GLY A 14 48.21 -4.48 0.96
C GLY A 14 47.36 -5.68 0.58
N ALA A 15 46.94 -6.49 1.56
CA ALA A 15 45.88 -7.46 1.36
C ALA A 15 44.59 -6.68 1.07
N ALA A 16 44.13 -6.71 -0.17
CA ALA A 16 42.80 -6.32 -0.51
C ALA A 16 41.86 -7.31 0.21
N LEU A 17 41.38 -6.92 1.38
CA LEU A 17 40.29 -7.63 2.05
C LEU A 17 39.05 -7.53 1.12
N GLY A 18 38.82 -8.57 0.34
CA GLY A 18 37.54 -8.81 -0.28
C GLY A 18 36.52 -8.90 0.86
N PHE A 19 35.64 -7.91 0.98
CA PHE A 19 34.50 -7.98 1.87
C PHE A 19 33.61 -9.13 1.38
N SER A 20 33.77 -10.30 1.97
CA SER A 20 32.78 -11.37 1.85
C SER A 20 31.51 -10.88 2.51
N GLN A 21 30.35 -10.99 1.84
CA GLN A 21 29.04 -10.78 2.45
C GLN A 21 28.93 -11.77 3.61
N THR A 22 28.99 -11.29 4.84
CA THR A 22 29.12 -12.12 6.05
C THR A 22 27.92 -12.02 6.97
N GLN A 23 27.04 -11.01 6.76
CA GLN A 23 25.90 -10.75 7.63
C GLN A 23 24.58 -11.03 6.93
N VAL A 24 23.60 -11.50 7.70
CA VAL A 24 22.19 -11.52 7.32
C VAL A 24 21.51 -10.26 7.85
N MET A 25 20.41 -9.84 7.24
CA MET A 25 19.66 -8.66 7.66
C MET A 25 19.15 -8.80 9.09
N THR A 26 19.27 -7.75 9.88
CA THR A 26 18.71 -7.63 11.24
C THR A 26 17.51 -6.68 11.26
N PRO A 27 16.66 -6.73 12.30
CA PRO A 27 15.58 -5.75 12.47
C PRO A 27 16.05 -4.30 12.48
N GLU A 28 17.19 -4.02 13.13
CA GLU A 28 17.80 -2.70 13.19
C GLU A 28 18.22 -2.22 11.80
N GLN A 29 18.94 -3.06 11.05
CA GLN A 29 19.35 -2.74 9.68
C GLN A 29 18.17 -2.50 8.73
N LEU A 30 17.07 -3.26 8.88
CA LEU A 30 15.84 -3.01 8.11
C LEU A 30 15.31 -1.61 8.36
N LEU A 31 15.29 -1.16 9.61
CA LEU A 31 14.75 0.16 9.98
C LEU A 31 15.70 1.30 9.60
N GLU A 32 17.02 1.06 9.57
CA GLU A 32 18.04 2.00 9.14
C GLU A 32 18.04 2.26 7.61
N LEU A 33 17.41 1.41 6.82
CA LEU A 33 17.30 1.62 5.36
C LEU A 33 16.61 2.93 5.04
N ASN A 34 17.17 3.65 4.07
CA ASN A 34 16.57 4.87 3.52
C ASN A 34 15.26 4.57 2.79
N ARG A 35 14.28 5.43 2.99
CA ARG A 35 13.02 5.42 2.27
C ARG A 35 13.04 6.51 1.21
N VAL A 36 13.19 6.10 -0.05
CA VAL A 36 13.28 7.00 -1.20
C VAL A 36 11.88 7.40 -1.65
N SER A 37 11.67 8.71 -1.80
CA SER A 37 10.48 9.31 -2.39
C SER A 37 10.86 10.45 -3.32
N THR A 38 10.21 10.60 -4.47
CA THR A 38 10.51 11.65 -5.44
C THR A 38 9.81 12.95 -5.07
N VAL A 39 10.48 14.07 -5.30
CA VAL A 39 9.85 15.40 -5.35
C VAL A 39 9.36 15.66 -6.78
N GLY A 40 10.14 15.28 -7.81
CA GLY A 40 9.73 15.39 -9.21
C GLY A 40 10.91 15.48 -10.17
N LEU A 41 10.58 15.71 -11.44
CA LEU A 41 11.55 16.08 -12.47
C LEU A 41 11.78 17.59 -12.45
N SER A 42 13.03 18.01 -12.66
CA SER A 42 13.33 19.44 -12.83
C SER A 42 12.59 20.05 -14.01
N LYS A 43 12.32 21.36 -13.99
CA LYS A 43 11.61 22.11 -15.07
C LYS A 43 12.22 21.88 -16.46
N ASP A 44 13.56 21.74 -16.54
CA ASP A 44 14.24 21.40 -17.78
C ASP A 44 14.26 19.90 -18.09
N GLY A 45 13.71 19.09 -17.17
CA GLY A 45 13.60 17.63 -17.24
C GLY A 45 14.94 16.89 -17.24
N LYS A 46 16.04 17.51 -16.84
CA LYS A 46 17.36 16.87 -16.86
C LYS A 46 17.75 16.23 -15.54
N GLN A 47 17.08 16.60 -14.43
CA GLN A 47 17.34 16.10 -13.10
C GLN A 47 16.10 15.42 -12.52
N VAL A 48 16.33 14.40 -11.71
CA VAL A 48 15.35 13.86 -10.76
C VAL A 48 15.70 14.41 -9.38
N ILE A 49 14.74 15.05 -8.72
CA ILE A 49 14.89 15.53 -7.34
C ILE A 49 14.11 14.60 -6.44
N TYR A 50 14.76 14.08 -5.39
CA TYR A 50 14.18 13.09 -4.50
C TYR A 50 14.60 13.31 -3.05
N ARG A 51 13.85 12.72 -2.14
CA ARG A 51 14.14 12.63 -0.71
C ARG A 51 14.56 11.21 -0.35
N ALA A 52 15.52 11.10 0.56
CA ALA A 52 15.80 9.88 1.27
C ALA A 52 15.58 10.13 2.76
N SER A 53 14.60 9.42 3.34
CA SER A 53 14.25 9.54 4.75
C SER A 53 14.88 8.42 5.54
N THR A 54 15.49 8.75 6.69
CA THR A 54 16.09 7.82 7.65
C THR A 54 15.35 7.86 8.97
N ILE A 55 15.51 6.80 9.75
CA ILE A 55 15.02 6.69 11.11
C ILE A 55 16.21 6.68 12.07
N ASP A 56 16.15 7.50 13.11
CA ASP A 56 17.01 7.40 14.27
C ASP A 56 16.28 6.64 15.38
N LEU A 57 16.71 5.41 15.65
CA LEU A 57 16.10 4.56 16.68
C LEU A 57 16.38 5.08 18.10
N THR A 58 17.42 5.90 18.30
CA THR A 58 17.75 6.45 19.62
C THR A 58 16.81 7.59 20.00
N THR A 59 16.59 8.52 19.07
CA THR A 59 15.69 9.67 19.29
C THR A 59 14.24 9.37 18.97
N ASN A 60 13.95 8.23 18.32
CA ASN A 60 12.63 7.86 17.80
C ASN A 60 12.10 8.83 16.73
N GLU A 61 13.00 9.48 15.98
CA GLU A 61 12.67 10.51 15.02
C GLU A 61 12.96 10.08 13.58
N ARG A 62 12.34 10.77 12.65
CA ARG A 62 12.61 10.65 11.21
C ARG A 62 13.24 11.93 10.71
N SER A 63 14.27 11.79 9.90
CA SER A 63 14.87 12.89 9.16
C SER A 63 14.90 12.61 7.67
N SER A 64 14.99 13.64 6.86
CA SER A 64 15.09 13.47 5.40
C SER A 64 16.08 14.43 4.81
N LYS A 65 16.79 13.98 3.77
CA LYS A 65 17.70 14.79 2.95
C LYS A 65 17.20 14.83 1.52
N LEU A 66 17.46 15.95 0.86
CA LEU A 66 17.16 16.14 -0.55
C LEU A 66 18.38 15.82 -1.40
N PHE A 67 18.11 15.21 -2.54
CA PHE A 67 19.13 14.85 -3.52
C PHE A 67 18.66 15.18 -4.93
N SER A 68 19.62 15.39 -5.83
CA SER A 68 19.40 15.43 -7.26
C SER A 68 20.35 14.50 -8.00
N VAL A 69 19.85 13.92 -9.07
CA VAL A 69 20.64 13.09 -9.99
C VAL A 69 20.18 13.36 -11.43
N SER A 70 21.12 13.35 -12.38
CA SER A 70 20.75 13.45 -13.79
C SER A 70 19.87 12.26 -14.21
N VAL A 71 18.85 12.51 -15.05
CA VAL A 71 18.04 11.44 -15.66
C VAL A 71 18.87 10.45 -16.48
N ASN A 72 20.09 10.79 -16.86
CA ASN A 72 21.04 9.91 -17.52
C ASN A 72 21.96 9.17 -16.53
N GLY A 73 21.79 9.41 -15.23
CA GLY A 73 22.65 8.93 -14.17
C GLY A 73 23.92 9.77 -14.02
N GLY A 74 24.79 9.38 -13.10
CA GLY A 74 26.03 10.09 -12.79
C GLY A 74 26.11 10.47 -11.31
N GLU A 75 26.74 11.58 -11.01
CA GLU A 75 26.93 12.07 -9.64
C GLU A 75 25.61 12.43 -8.98
N ILE A 76 25.39 11.94 -7.76
CA ILE A 76 24.26 12.30 -6.90
C ILE A 76 24.71 13.49 -6.04
N LYS A 77 23.92 14.58 -6.09
CA LYS A 77 24.19 15.82 -5.35
C LYS A 77 23.18 16.00 -4.23
N THR A 78 23.66 16.37 -3.06
CA THR A 78 22.79 16.82 -1.96
C THR A 78 22.28 18.22 -2.24
N LEU A 79 21.04 18.48 -1.90
CA LEU A 79 20.39 19.80 -2.01
C LEU A 79 19.95 20.26 -0.62
N ASP A 80 20.08 21.54 -0.35
CA ASP A 80 19.55 22.15 0.87
C ASP A 80 18.05 22.41 0.76
N GLU A 81 17.59 22.80 -0.44
CA GLU A 81 16.17 23.05 -0.75
C GLU A 81 15.82 22.68 -2.20
N VAL A 82 14.53 22.52 -2.47
CA VAL A 82 14.03 22.28 -3.83
C VAL A 82 14.09 23.58 -4.66
N GLY A 83 13.84 24.71 -4.02
CA GLY A 83 13.78 26.01 -4.68
C GLY A 83 12.84 26.04 -5.89
N ASP A 84 13.21 26.77 -6.92
CA ASP A 84 12.43 26.90 -8.17
C ASP A 84 12.78 25.81 -9.23
N GLN A 85 13.36 24.69 -8.82
CA GLN A 85 13.82 23.65 -9.75
C GLN A 85 12.68 22.78 -10.28
N ILE A 86 11.58 22.64 -9.54
CA ILE A 86 10.41 21.83 -9.93
C ILE A 86 9.22 22.74 -10.22
N GLN A 87 8.44 22.38 -11.25
CA GLN A 87 7.15 23.00 -11.48
C GLN A 87 6.18 22.57 -10.36
N ASP A 88 5.70 23.53 -9.59
CA ASP A 88 4.64 23.27 -8.62
C ASP A 88 3.32 23.00 -9.38
N ALA A 89 2.81 21.78 -9.29
CA ALA A 89 1.59 21.35 -9.98
C ALA A 89 0.35 22.14 -9.51
N HIS A 90 0.40 22.72 -8.31
CA HIS A 90 -0.70 23.51 -7.76
C HIS A 90 -0.63 24.98 -8.09
N THR A 91 0.46 25.47 -8.66
CA THR A 91 0.50 26.80 -9.25
C THR A 91 -0.16 26.79 -10.63
N SER A 92 -1.06 27.76 -10.88
CA SER A 92 -1.75 27.86 -12.16
C SER A 92 -0.76 28.00 -13.33
N PRO A 93 -1.07 27.49 -14.53
CA PRO A 93 -0.21 27.63 -15.71
C PRO A 93 0.18 29.07 -16.04
N ASP A 94 -0.69 30.08 -15.76
CA ASP A 94 -0.39 31.50 -15.94
C ASP A 94 0.41 32.12 -14.78
N GLY A 95 0.72 31.36 -13.74
CA GLY A 95 1.54 31.72 -12.60
C GLY A 95 0.89 32.68 -11.59
N LYS A 96 -0.41 33.00 -11.72
CA LYS A 96 -1.07 33.99 -10.86
C LYS A 96 -1.66 33.45 -9.58
N TRP A 97 -2.01 32.16 -9.58
CA TRP A 97 -2.76 31.52 -8.52
C TRP A 97 -2.09 30.25 -8.04
N ARG A 98 -2.33 29.89 -6.79
CA ARG A 98 -1.92 28.64 -6.18
C ARG A 98 -3.08 27.99 -5.46
N LEU A 99 -3.24 26.69 -5.62
CA LEU A 99 -4.18 25.86 -4.85
C LEU A 99 -3.50 25.36 -3.58
N VAL A 100 -4.20 25.47 -2.45
CA VAL A 100 -3.72 25.01 -1.14
C VAL A 100 -4.87 24.33 -0.41
N ALA A 101 -4.62 23.15 0.13
CA ALA A 101 -5.58 22.49 1.03
C ALA A 101 -5.45 23.03 2.46
N LYS A 102 -6.58 23.37 3.09
CA LYS A 102 -6.64 23.84 4.49
C LYS A 102 -7.83 23.21 5.20
N GLU A 103 -7.66 22.89 6.48
CA GLU A 103 -8.76 22.44 7.33
C GLU A 103 -9.71 23.59 7.70
N VAL A 104 -11.01 23.38 7.52
CA VAL A 104 -12.07 24.35 7.78
C VAL A 104 -13.13 23.73 8.67
N LYS A 105 -13.42 24.34 9.82
CA LYS A 105 -14.50 23.91 10.71
C LYS A 105 -15.85 24.22 10.05
N VAL A 106 -16.60 23.20 9.66
CA VAL A 106 -17.92 23.33 8.99
C VAL A 106 -19.04 22.86 9.88
N GLN A 107 -18.81 21.80 10.67
CA GLN A 107 -19.82 21.20 11.53
C GLN A 107 -19.50 21.32 13.00
N LYS A 108 -20.53 21.37 13.85
CA LYS A 108 -20.41 21.29 15.29
C LYS A 108 -20.30 19.83 15.72
N VAL A 109 -19.27 19.52 16.49
CA VAL A 109 -18.99 18.17 17.02
C VAL A 109 -18.59 18.20 18.48
N SER A 110 -17.68 19.10 18.88
CA SER A 110 -17.22 19.18 20.27
C SER A 110 -18.34 19.68 21.19
N GLY A 111 -18.37 19.22 22.44
CA GLY A 111 -19.29 19.76 23.44
C GLY A 111 -19.20 21.29 23.58
N THR A 112 -17.99 21.84 23.43
CA THR A 112 -17.73 23.29 23.40
C THR A 112 -18.32 24.01 22.19
N ASP A 113 -18.58 23.34 21.08
CA ASP A 113 -19.27 23.90 19.91
C ASP A 113 -20.77 24.16 20.20
N TYR A 114 -21.36 23.40 21.15
CA TYR A 114 -22.77 23.48 21.53
C TYR A 114 -22.97 24.27 22.84
N TYR A 115 -22.03 24.19 23.77
CA TYR A 115 -22.14 24.72 25.13
C TYR A 115 -20.87 25.50 25.49
N GLU A 116 -20.91 26.82 25.28
CA GLU A 116 -19.77 27.71 25.53
C GLU A 116 -19.40 27.85 27.01
N ASP A 117 -20.34 27.56 27.91
CA ASP A 117 -20.16 27.66 29.39
C ASP A 117 -19.37 26.48 29.96
N VAL A 118 -19.01 25.46 29.16
CA VAL A 118 -18.23 24.29 29.61
C VAL A 118 -16.92 24.11 28.81
N PRO A 119 -16.00 25.09 28.87
CA PRO A 119 -14.82 25.12 27.99
C PRO A 119 -13.85 23.93 28.17
N ASN A 120 -13.96 23.18 29.25
CA ASN A 120 -13.12 22.01 29.54
C ASN A 120 -13.77 20.68 29.13
N SER A 121 -14.93 20.71 28.49
CA SER A 121 -15.57 19.50 27.98
C SER A 121 -14.80 18.92 26.77
N ASN A 122 -14.52 17.63 26.82
CA ASN A 122 -13.90 16.88 25.73
C ASN A 122 -14.87 15.90 25.06
N VAL A 123 -16.19 16.08 25.29
CA VAL A 123 -17.21 15.22 24.68
C VAL A 123 -17.36 15.53 23.19
N HIS A 124 -17.52 14.49 22.36
CA HIS A 124 -17.93 14.60 20.96
C HIS A 124 -19.40 14.16 20.86
N ILE A 125 -20.19 14.88 20.07
CA ILE A 125 -21.63 14.68 19.89
C ILE A 125 -21.89 14.37 18.44
N TYR A 126 -22.18 13.09 18.13
CA TYR A 126 -22.48 12.61 16.79
C TYR A 126 -23.93 12.18 16.68
N SER A 127 -24.58 12.54 15.56
CA SER A 127 -25.95 12.18 15.25
C SER A 127 -26.08 11.31 13.99
N GLN A 128 -24.97 11.01 13.33
CA GLN A 128 -24.91 10.24 12.10
C GLN A 128 -23.61 9.45 11.99
N LEU A 129 -23.51 8.55 10.99
CA LEU A 129 -22.30 7.80 10.68
C LEU A 129 -21.21 8.69 10.08
N ASN A 130 -20.02 8.09 9.85
CA ASN A 130 -18.78 8.77 9.48
C ASN A 130 -18.30 9.68 10.61
N TYR A 131 -18.36 9.20 11.85
CA TYR A 131 -17.89 9.90 13.04
C TYR A 131 -16.40 9.66 13.34
N ARG A 132 -15.78 8.73 12.66
CA ARG A 132 -14.32 8.46 12.67
C ARG A 132 -13.90 7.80 11.38
N HIS A 133 -12.64 7.99 10.99
CA HIS A 133 -12.07 7.42 9.79
C HIS A 133 -10.61 7.03 10.03
N TRP A 134 -10.22 5.85 9.64
CA TRP A 134 -8.87 5.26 9.73
C TRP A 134 -8.32 5.21 11.18
N ASP A 135 -7.80 6.32 11.70
CA ASP A 135 -7.23 6.47 13.05
C ASP A 135 -7.66 7.77 13.75
N THR A 136 -8.57 8.52 13.14
CA THR A 136 -8.99 9.85 13.57
C THR A 136 -10.50 9.90 13.84
N TRP A 137 -10.88 10.56 14.93
CA TRP A 137 -12.26 10.94 15.20
C TRP A 137 -12.57 12.23 14.46
N GLU A 138 -13.72 12.29 13.79
CA GLU A 138 -14.17 13.50 13.11
C GLU A 138 -14.46 14.60 14.16
N ASP A 139 -13.90 15.78 13.94
CA ASP A 139 -14.08 16.94 14.81
C ASP A 139 -14.94 18.04 14.18
N GLY A 140 -15.45 17.80 12.97
CA GLY A 140 -16.25 18.72 12.17
C GLY A 140 -15.43 19.68 11.30
N ALA A 141 -14.10 19.50 11.22
CA ALA A 141 -13.25 20.15 10.25
C ALA A 141 -13.11 19.27 9.00
N TYR A 142 -13.09 19.92 7.83
CA TYR A 142 -12.94 19.28 6.53
C TYR A 142 -11.83 19.95 5.75
N SER A 143 -11.11 19.18 4.95
CA SER A 143 -10.07 19.70 4.07
C SER A 143 -10.69 20.35 2.85
N HIS A 144 -10.50 21.67 2.68
CA HIS A 144 -11.01 22.46 1.54
C HIS A 144 -9.89 22.98 0.68
N ILE A 145 -10.16 23.15 -0.60
CA ILE A 145 -9.22 23.76 -1.55
C ILE A 145 -9.40 25.28 -1.55
N PHE A 146 -8.31 25.99 -1.29
CA PHE A 146 -8.22 27.44 -1.33
C PHE A 146 -7.48 27.92 -2.56
N LEU A 147 -8.01 28.96 -3.18
CA LEU A 147 -7.37 29.73 -4.24
C LEU A 147 -6.61 30.90 -3.62
N GLN A 148 -5.28 30.87 -3.69
CA GLN A 148 -4.40 31.93 -3.20
C GLN A 148 -3.70 32.67 -4.35
N SER A 149 -3.50 33.98 -4.22
CA SER A 149 -2.65 34.74 -5.15
C SER A 149 -1.18 34.36 -4.92
N THR A 150 -0.41 34.12 -5.99
CA THR A 150 1.04 33.91 -5.89
C THR A 150 1.80 35.17 -5.42
N SER A 151 1.19 36.36 -5.52
CA SER A 151 1.73 37.60 -4.98
C SER A 151 1.41 37.85 -3.50
N ASP A 152 0.51 37.03 -2.91
CA ASP A 152 0.10 37.09 -1.50
C ASP A 152 -0.20 35.67 -0.99
N LEU A 153 0.84 34.91 -0.66
CA LEU A 153 0.74 33.56 -0.17
C LEU A 153 0.36 33.48 1.32
N GLU A 154 0.46 34.57 2.05
CA GLU A 154 0.07 34.67 3.46
C GLU A 154 -1.41 35.05 3.63
N GLY A 155 -2.08 35.47 2.56
CA GLY A 155 -3.49 35.83 2.57
C GLY A 155 -4.41 34.65 2.84
N GLU A 156 -5.63 34.92 3.29
CA GLU A 156 -6.63 33.87 3.58
C GLU A 156 -6.96 33.01 2.35
N GLY A 157 -6.97 33.61 1.17
CA GLY A 157 -7.41 32.98 -0.07
C GLY A 157 -8.93 32.87 -0.18
N VAL A 158 -9.40 32.24 -1.26
CA VAL A 158 -10.82 31.99 -1.51
C VAL A 158 -11.09 30.50 -1.36
N ASP A 159 -11.95 30.13 -0.42
CA ASP A 159 -12.42 28.77 -0.21
C ASP A 159 -13.36 28.37 -1.37
N LEU A 160 -12.95 27.40 -2.17
CA LEU A 160 -13.72 26.89 -3.33
C LEU A 160 -14.84 25.94 -2.95
N MET A 161 -14.83 25.43 -1.71
CA MET A 161 -15.77 24.47 -1.16
C MET A 161 -16.55 25.05 0.04
N LYS A 162 -16.63 26.36 0.15
CA LYS A 162 -17.17 27.08 1.31
C LYS A 162 -18.51 26.54 1.80
N GLY A 163 -18.51 26.05 3.06
CA GLY A 163 -19.69 25.51 3.74
C GLY A 163 -20.05 24.07 3.36
N GLU A 164 -19.27 23.41 2.54
CA GLU A 164 -19.46 22.00 2.18
C GLU A 164 -18.81 21.08 3.23
N PRO A 165 -19.52 20.10 3.81
CA PRO A 165 -18.96 19.15 4.76
C PRO A 165 -18.30 17.97 4.04
N PHE A 166 -17.34 18.23 3.16
CA PHE A 166 -16.66 17.25 2.34
C PHE A 166 -15.17 17.56 2.22
N ASP A 167 -14.35 16.50 2.14
CA ASP A 167 -12.90 16.63 2.05
C ASP A 167 -12.40 16.65 0.60
N CYS A 168 -11.49 17.56 0.32
CA CYS A 168 -10.54 17.51 -0.79
C CYS A 168 -9.19 18.10 -0.35
N PRO A 169 -8.07 17.32 -0.35
CA PRO A 169 -7.95 15.90 -0.72
C PRO A 169 -8.86 14.98 0.08
N GLN A 170 -9.27 13.86 -0.53
CA GLN A 170 -10.11 12.89 0.14
C GLN A 170 -9.38 12.20 1.29
N LYS A 171 -10.01 12.10 2.44
CA LYS A 171 -9.49 11.26 3.54
C LYS A 171 -9.84 9.80 3.30
N PRO A 172 -9.00 8.81 3.76
CA PRO A 172 -7.74 9.06 4.50
C PRO A 172 -6.50 9.16 3.61
N PHE A 173 -6.55 8.88 2.31
CA PHE A 173 -5.37 8.66 1.47
C PHE A 173 -5.26 9.59 0.25
N GLY A 174 -6.17 10.52 0.08
CA GLY A 174 -6.09 11.54 -0.97
C GLY A 174 -4.91 12.49 -0.77
N GLY A 175 -4.41 13.06 -1.85
CA GLY A 175 -3.25 13.92 -1.87
C GLY A 175 -3.33 15.03 -2.93
N GLY A 176 -2.19 15.55 -3.31
CA GLY A 176 -2.10 16.61 -4.31
C GLY A 176 -2.63 16.26 -5.70
N GLU A 177 -2.79 14.97 -6.00
CA GLU A 177 -3.41 14.46 -7.22
C GLU A 177 -4.93 14.67 -7.27
N ASP A 178 -5.57 14.95 -6.13
CA ASP A 178 -7.01 15.13 -6.04
C ASP A 178 -7.47 16.53 -6.52
N TYR A 179 -6.55 17.49 -6.73
CA TYR A 179 -6.92 18.82 -7.22
C TYR A 179 -5.89 19.38 -8.18
N ILE A 180 -6.36 19.78 -9.35
CA ILE A 180 -5.51 20.20 -10.46
C ILE A 180 -6.06 21.44 -11.19
N TRP A 181 -5.18 22.13 -11.89
CA TRP A 181 -5.53 23.22 -12.81
C TRP A 181 -5.93 22.70 -14.19
N SER A 182 -6.90 23.39 -14.81
CA SER A 182 -7.06 23.31 -16.26
C SER A 182 -5.88 24.00 -16.96
N PRO A 183 -5.48 23.54 -18.19
CA PRO A 183 -4.33 24.11 -18.90
C PRO A 183 -4.45 25.60 -19.24
N ASP A 184 -5.67 26.14 -19.29
CA ASP A 184 -5.96 27.55 -19.55
C ASP A 184 -6.03 28.44 -18.29
N SER A 185 -5.76 27.88 -17.11
CA SER A 185 -5.82 28.55 -15.80
C SER A 185 -7.20 29.09 -15.40
N LYS A 186 -8.28 28.64 -16.06
CA LYS A 186 -9.63 29.18 -15.79
C LYS A 186 -10.45 28.31 -14.88
N LYS A 187 -10.06 27.06 -14.70
CA LYS A 187 -10.83 26.07 -13.96
C LYS A 187 -9.93 25.27 -13.03
N VAL A 188 -10.54 24.82 -11.93
CA VAL A 188 -9.95 23.89 -10.98
C VAL A 188 -10.78 22.61 -11.00
N LEU A 189 -10.13 21.46 -11.21
CA LEU A 189 -10.75 20.17 -11.03
C LEU A 189 -10.35 19.61 -9.66
N TYR A 190 -11.32 19.02 -8.95
CA TYR A 190 -11.05 18.42 -7.65
C TYR A 190 -11.92 17.18 -7.42
N VAL A 191 -11.37 16.23 -6.68
CA VAL A 191 -12.01 14.96 -6.33
C VAL A 191 -12.60 15.06 -4.94
N THR A 192 -13.86 14.70 -4.78
CA THR A 192 -14.49 14.64 -3.46
C THR A 192 -15.70 13.70 -3.47
N LYS A 193 -16.04 13.18 -2.27
CA LYS A 193 -17.19 12.32 -2.04
C LYS A 193 -18.29 13.14 -1.37
N LYS A 194 -19.23 13.69 -2.18
CA LYS A 194 -20.35 14.52 -1.68
C LYS A 194 -21.52 13.67 -1.22
N LEU A 195 -21.28 12.87 -0.19
CA LEU A 195 -22.25 12.05 0.50
C LEU A 195 -22.15 12.29 2.01
N GLU A 196 -23.22 12.05 2.76
CA GLU A 196 -23.26 12.28 4.20
C GLU A 196 -23.79 11.06 4.96
N GLY A 197 -23.40 10.93 6.23
CA GLY A 197 -23.97 9.96 7.16
C GLY A 197 -23.90 8.52 6.67
N THR A 198 -25.06 7.86 6.63
CA THR A 198 -25.17 6.46 6.20
C THR A 198 -24.77 6.26 4.74
N GLU A 199 -25.12 7.20 3.84
CA GLU A 199 -24.74 7.11 2.42
C GLU A 199 -23.22 7.17 2.27
N TYR A 200 -22.55 8.04 3.01
CA TYR A 200 -21.08 8.10 3.02
C TYR A 200 -20.46 6.76 3.45
N ALA A 201 -20.96 6.18 4.53
CA ALA A 201 -20.41 4.96 5.13
C ALA A 201 -20.55 3.71 4.24
N VAL A 202 -21.57 3.65 3.38
CA VAL A 202 -21.88 2.45 2.57
C VAL A 202 -21.51 2.56 1.09
N SER A 203 -21.11 3.75 0.62
CA SER A 203 -20.80 4.00 -0.79
C SER A 203 -19.31 4.23 -1.00
N THR A 204 -18.81 3.88 -2.19
CA THR A 204 -17.46 4.25 -2.68
C THR A 204 -17.50 5.39 -3.69
N ASN A 205 -18.69 5.99 -3.94
CA ASN A 205 -18.86 6.99 -4.98
C ASN A 205 -18.13 8.30 -4.70
N SER A 206 -16.99 8.52 -5.36
CA SER A 206 -16.32 9.81 -5.45
C SER A 206 -16.42 10.34 -6.87
N ASP A 207 -16.58 11.66 -6.99
CA ASP A 207 -16.71 12.33 -8.28
C ASP A 207 -15.63 13.38 -8.49
N ILE A 208 -15.37 13.68 -9.77
CA ILE A 208 -14.53 14.80 -10.19
C ILE A 208 -15.43 16.01 -10.43
N TYR A 209 -15.17 17.08 -9.70
CA TYR A 209 -15.87 18.37 -9.83
C TYR A 209 -14.97 19.37 -10.56
N GLU A 210 -15.61 20.24 -11.35
CA GLU A 210 -14.96 21.36 -12.03
C GLU A 210 -15.51 22.67 -11.48
N TYR A 211 -14.66 23.49 -10.88
CA TYR A 211 -14.96 24.86 -10.46
C TYR A 211 -14.45 25.86 -11.51
N ASP A 212 -15.33 26.70 -12.02
CA ASP A 212 -15.02 27.74 -12.99
C ASP A 212 -14.78 29.09 -12.28
N LEU A 213 -13.58 29.67 -12.47
CA LEU A 213 -13.13 30.88 -11.77
C LEU A 213 -13.92 32.14 -12.16
N GLU A 214 -14.43 32.20 -13.39
CA GLU A 214 -15.17 33.37 -13.89
C GLU A 214 -16.61 33.35 -13.38
N THR A 215 -17.29 32.22 -13.54
CA THR A 215 -18.72 32.08 -13.17
C THR A 215 -18.91 31.73 -11.72
N LYS A 216 -17.86 31.26 -11.02
CA LYS A 216 -17.87 30.75 -9.64
C LYS A 216 -18.87 29.58 -9.44
N LYS A 217 -19.07 28.77 -10.48
CA LYS A 217 -19.95 27.61 -10.45
C LYS A 217 -19.16 26.31 -10.45
N THR A 218 -19.65 25.35 -9.71
CA THR A 218 -19.15 23.97 -9.69
C THR A 218 -20.09 23.06 -10.46
N ILE A 219 -19.54 22.17 -11.29
CA ILE A 219 -20.27 21.10 -11.96
C ILE A 219 -19.60 19.76 -11.68
N ASN A 220 -20.41 18.71 -11.60
CA ASN A 220 -19.94 17.34 -11.47
C ASN A 220 -19.66 16.76 -12.87
N LEU A 221 -18.42 16.40 -13.15
CA LEU A 221 -17.98 15.89 -14.46
C LEU A 221 -18.25 14.40 -14.64
N THR A 222 -18.40 13.64 -13.56
CA THR A 222 -18.50 12.17 -13.57
C THR A 222 -19.78 11.63 -12.96
N LYS A 223 -20.79 12.48 -12.77
CA LYS A 223 -22.10 12.21 -12.15
C LYS A 223 -22.77 10.89 -12.55
N GLY A 224 -22.42 10.33 -13.71
CA GLY A 224 -23.01 9.10 -14.24
C GLY A 224 -22.43 7.82 -13.66
N ASN A 225 -21.23 7.89 -13.08
CA ASN A 225 -20.58 6.77 -12.41
C ASN A 225 -21.06 6.62 -10.96
N LYS A 226 -20.86 5.45 -10.36
CA LYS A 226 -21.27 5.14 -8.98
C LYS A 226 -20.15 4.58 -8.11
N GLY A 227 -19.00 4.27 -8.70
CA GLY A 227 -17.79 3.91 -7.98
C GLY A 227 -16.82 5.09 -7.87
N TYR A 228 -15.56 4.81 -7.66
CA TYR A 228 -14.53 5.84 -7.58
C TYR A 228 -14.24 6.47 -8.94
N ASP A 229 -14.16 7.81 -8.99
CA ASP A 229 -13.51 8.60 -10.04
C ASP A 229 -12.38 9.40 -9.39
N THR A 230 -11.13 9.13 -9.76
CA THR A 230 -9.93 9.67 -9.07
C THR A 230 -8.81 10.02 -10.04
N GLN A 231 -7.77 10.72 -9.56
CA GLN A 231 -6.56 11.05 -10.29
C GLN A 231 -6.80 11.74 -11.64
N PRO A 232 -7.58 12.82 -11.71
CA PRO A 232 -7.74 13.57 -12.96
C PRO A 232 -6.40 14.12 -13.43
N ALA A 233 -6.12 14.04 -14.72
CA ALA A 233 -4.90 14.60 -15.30
C ALA A 233 -5.14 15.10 -16.73
N PHE A 234 -4.56 16.27 -17.06
CA PHE A 234 -4.59 16.78 -18.42
C PHE A 234 -3.32 16.40 -19.19
N SER A 235 -3.50 16.05 -20.46
CA SER A 235 -2.38 15.93 -21.39
C SER A 235 -1.83 17.32 -21.77
N SER A 236 -0.64 17.37 -22.37
CA SER A 236 -0.08 18.59 -22.98
C SER A 236 -0.97 19.22 -24.06
N LYS A 237 -1.97 18.50 -24.55
CA LYS A 237 -2.97 18.96 -25.53
C LYS A 237 -4.31 19.36 -24.90
N GLY A 238 -4.42 19.31 -23.57
CA GLY A 238 -5.65 19.65 -22.83
C GLY A 238 -6.70 18.54 -22.81
N THR A 239 -6.36 17.31 -23.18
CA THR A 239 -7.26 16.14 -23.07
C THR A 239 -7.26 15.65 -21.62
N LEU A 240 -8.43 15.53 -21.01
CA LEU A 240 -8.60 15.02 -19.65
C LEU A 240 -8.64 13.48 -19.64
N ALA A 241 -7.94 12.89 -18.68
CA ALA A 241 -8.08 11.48 -18.32
C ALA A 241 -8.20 11.33 -16.81
N TRP A 242 -8.76 10.20 -16.35
CA TRP A 242 -8.86 9.85 -14.93
C TRP A 242 -8.95 8.34 -14.74
N LEU A 243 -8.82 7.89 -13.50
CA LEU A 243 -9.09 6.50 -13.10
C LEU A 243 -10.54 6.35 -12.65
N GLN A 244 -11.17 5.24 -13.04
CA GLN A 244 -12.56 4.96 -12.74
C GLN A 244 -12.78 3.50 -12.33
N MET A 245 -13.43 3.31 -11.18
CA MET A 245 -14.11 2.08 -10.78
C MET A 245 -15.60 2.25 -10.99
N ARG A 246 -16.33 1.19 -11.32
CA ARG A 246 -17.74 1.32 -11.74
C ARG A 246 -18.75 1.02 -10.67
N ARG A 247 -18.43 0.06 -9.78
CA ARG A 247 -19.42 -0.52 -8.85
C ARG A 247 -19.37 0.20 -7.51
N ASP A 248 -20.51 0.73 -7.10
CA ASP A 248 -20.68 1.34 -5.80
C ASP A 248 -20.48 0.31 -4.68
N GLY A 249 -19.77 0.70 -3.63
CA GLY A 249 -19.47 -0.15 -2.47
C GLY A 249 -18.36 -1.17 -2.68
N TYR A 250 -17.79 -1.30 -3.88
CA TYR A 250 -16.68 -2.22 -4.15
C TYR A 250 -15.34 -1.49 -4.27
N GLU A 251 -14.62 -1.37 -3.18
CA GLU A 251 -13.33 -0.64 -3.13
C GLU A 251 -12.20 -1.28 -3.95
N SER A 252 -12.33 -2.55 -4.31
CA SER A 252 -11.34 -3.31 -5.09
C SER A 252 -11.84 -3.68 -6.49
N ASP A 253 -12.78 -2.88 -7.01
CA ASP A 253 -13.26 -3.03 -8.39
C ASP A 253 -12.13 -2.82 -9.40
N LYS A 254 -12.35 -3.29 -10.61
CA LYS A 254 -11.44 -3.01 -11.72
C LYS A 254 -11.30 -1.50 -11.91
N ASN A 255 -10.07 -0.99 -11.83
CA ASN A 255 -9.76 0.40 -12.04
C ASN A 255 -9.33 0.62 -13.50
N ASP A 256 -10.14 1.37 -14.24
CA ASP A 256 -9.98 1.64 -15.67
C ASP A 256 -9.44 3.05 -15.93
N ILE A 257 -8.80 3.26 -17.09
CA ILE A 257 -8.42 4.58 -17.57
C ILE A 257 -9.52 5.12 -18.48
N ILE A 258 -10.10 6.26 -18.11
CA ILE A 258 -11.09 6.98 -18.91
C ILE A 258 -10.44 8.21 -19.53
N VAL A 259 -10.77 8.51 -20.79
CA VAL A 259 -10.30 9.70 -21.50
C VAL A 259 -11.50 10.44 -22.10
N ARG A 260 -11.56 11.74 -21.87
CA ARG A 260 -12.60 12.63 -22.44
C ARG A 260 -12.18 13.09 -23.82
N LEU A 261 -12.83 12.56 -24.85
CA LEU A 261 -12.66 12.97 -26.23
C LEU A 261 -13.81 13.90 -26.66
N PRO A 262 -13.70 14.61 -27.78
CA PRO A 262 -14.78 15.47 -28.27
C PRO A 262 -16.12 14.74 -28.50
N GLU A 263 -16.08 13.46 -28.85
CA GLU A 263 -17.28 12.64 -29.07
C GLU A 263 -17.81 11.98 -27.79
N GLY A 264 -17.17 12.17 -26.65
CA GLY A 264 -17.55 11.62 -25.34
C GLY A 264 -16.42 10.88 -24.63
N ASP A 265 -16.75 10.38 -23.46
CA ASP A 265 -15.80 9.65 -22.60
C ASP A 265 -15.56 8.23 -23.13
N VAL A 266 -14.30 7.81 -23.18
CA VAL A 266 -13.85 6.50 -23.68
C VAL A 266 -13.07 5.77 -22.59
N ASN A 267 -13.52 4.55 -22.26
CA ASN A 267 -12.75 3.63 -21.42
C ASN A 267 -11.66 2.95 -22.26
N LEU A 268 -10.40 3.31 -22.03
CA LEU A 268 -9.27 2.78 -22.79
C LEU A 268 -8.94 1.33 -22.43
N THR A 269 -9.25 0.91 -21.23
CA THR A 269 -8.86 -0.40 -20.69
C THR A 269 -10.05 -1.35 -20.52
N ALA A 270 -11.20 -1.04 -21.12
CA ALA A 270 -12.45 -1.81 -20.99
C ALA A 270 -12.26 -3.30 -21.28
N ASP A 271 -11.57 -3.61 -22.38
CA ASP A 271 -11.39 -4.98 -22.87
C ASP A 271 -10.15 -5.68 -22.29
N TRP A 272 -9.38 -4.99 -21.43
CA TRP A 272 -8.19 -5.54 -20.81
C TRP A 272 -8.53 -6.21 -19.47
N ASP A 273 -8.07 -7.46 -19.29
CA ASP A 273 -8.28 -8.26 -18.07
C ASP A 273 -7.23 -7.93 -16.97
N GLY A 274 -7.14 -6.66 -16.61
CA GLY A 274 -6.24 -6.13 -15.61
C GLY A 274 -6.81 -4.88 -14.93
N THR A 275 -6.14 -4.39 -13.91
CA THR A 275 -6.51 -3.19 -13.14
C THR A 275 -5.32 -2.22 -13.09
N VAL A 276 -5.58 -0.91 -13.14
CA VAL A 276 -4.58 0.15 -13.19
C VAL A 276 -4.32 0.71 -11.79
N ASN A 277 -3.03 0.83 -11.39
CA ASN A 277 -2.69 1.44 -10.10
C ASN A 277 -2.55 2.97 -10.20
N GLY A 278 -1.98 3.48 -11.29
CA GLY A 278 -1.76 4.90 -11.52
C GLY A 278 -1.20 5.14 -12.92
N PHE A 279 -1.32 6.37 -13.42
CA PHE A 279 -0.92 6.70 -14.79
C PHE A 279 -0.29 8.07 -14.93
N ILE A 280 0.42 8.28 -16.04
CA ILE A 280 0.85 9.58 -16.54
C ILE A 280 0.58 9.70 -18.04
N TRP A 281 0.40 10.92 -18.51
CA TRP A 281 0.37 11.21 -19.95
C TRP A 281 1.77 11.16 -20.56
N SER A 282 1.86 10.76 -21.83
CA SER A 282 3.07 10.96 -22.64
C SER A 282 3.29 12.45 -22.91
N GLU A 283 4.56 12.87 -23.12
CA GLU A 283 4.93 14.25 -23.42
C GLU A 283 4.17 14.83 -24.63
N ASP A 284 3.91 14.01 -25.65
CA ASP A 284 3.17 14.39 -26.85
C ASP A 284 1.63 14.31 -26.71
N GLY A 285 1.13 13.82 -25.57
CA GLY A 285 -0.30 13.64 -25.29
C GLY A 285 -1.00 12.62 -26.18
N MET A 286 -0.26 11.67 -26.78
CA MET A 286 -0.81 10.65 -27.68
C MET A 286 -0.92 9.27 -27.04
N LYS A 287 -0.34 9.10 -25.86
CA LYS A 287 -0.33 7.86 -25.09
C LYS A 287 -0.50 8.14 -23.60
N ILE A 288 -0.84 7.09 -22.89
CA ILE A 288 -0.77 7.01 -21.43
C ILE A 288 0.21 5.91 -21.08
N TYR A 289 1.08 6.20 -20.10
CA TYR A 289 1.91 5.21 -19.41
C TYR A 289 1.31 4.96 -18.05
N PHE A 290 1.24 3.70 -17.63
CA PHE A 290 0.65 3.31 -16.36
C PHE A 290 1.35 2.10 -15.76
N ASN A 291 1.15 1.88 -14.47
CA ASN A 291 1.62 0.68 -13.80
C ASN A 291 0.44 -0.18 -13.34
N ALA A 292 0.63 -1.50 -13.37
CA ALA A 292 -0.42 -2.45 -13.07
C ALA A 292 0.13 -3.78 -12.53
N PRO A 293 -0.62 -4.47 -11.65
CA PRO A 293 -0.26 -5.81 -11.20
C PRO A 293 -0.42 -6.83 -12.32
N VAL A 294 0.57 -7.71 -12.46
CA VAL A 294 0.55 -8.81 -13.43
C VAL A 294 1.41 -9.97 -12.94
N GLY A 295 0.78 -11.16 -12.79
CA GLY A 295 1.49 -12.41 -12.53
C GLY A 295 2.41 -12.41 -11.29
N GLY A 296 2.01 -11.73 -10.21
CA GLY A 296 2.77 -11.60 -8.97
C GLY A 296 3.86 -10.52 -8.99
N THR A 297 3.78 -9.56 -9.91
CA THR A 297 4.64 -8.37 -9.99
C THR A 297 3.79 -7.15 -10.32
N VAL A 298 4.37 -5.95 -10.25
CA VAL A 298 3.78 -4.72 -10.81
C VAL A 298 4.68 -4.24 -11.94
N GLN A 299 4.12 -4.05 -13.14
CA GLN A 299 4.90 -3.68 -14.32
C GLN A 299 4.39 -2.39 -14.96
N ALA A 300 5.24 -1.77 -15.79
CA ALA A 300 4.89 -0.59 -16.59
C ALA A 300 4.30 -1.00 -17.94
N PHE A 301 3.28 -0.25 -18.37
CA PHE A 301 2.54 -0.44 -19.61
C PHE A 301 2.39 0.87 -20.38
N GLU A 302 2.12 0.79 -21.67
CA GLU A 302 1.67 1.90 -22.51
C GLU A 302 0.33 1.59 -23.18
N ILE A 303 -0.50 2.60 -23.38
CA ILE A 303 -1.71 2.53 -24.19
C ILE A 303 -1.86 3.78 -25.05
N ALA A 304 -2.19 3.61 -26.33
CA ALA A 304 -2.37 4.73 -27.24
C ALA A 304 -3.77 5.32 -27.12
N ILE A 305 -3.89 6.65 -27.30
CA ILE A 305 -5.16 7.34 -27.39
C ILE A 305 -5.78 7.07 -28.77
N PRO A 306 -7.02 6.55 -28.86
CA PRO A 306 -7.67 6.30 -30.13
C PRO A 306 -8.02 7.62 -30.84
N ARG A 307 -7.89 7.65 -32.15
CA ARG A 307 -8.28 8.84 -32.95
C ARG A 307 -9.79 9.04 -33.06
N LYS A 308 -10.56 8.00 -32.77
CA LYS A 308 -12.04 7.99 -32.75
C LYS A 308 -12.52 7.16 -31.57
N SER A 309 -13.71 7.42 -31.09
CA SER A 309 -14.32 6.74 -29.94
C SER A 309 -14.58 5.22 -30.11
N LYS A 310 -14.29 4.65 -31.27
CA LYS A 310 -14.43 3.21 -31.54
C LYS A 310 -13.06 2.57 -31.78
N GLY A 311 -12.76 1.54 -30.98
CA GLY A 311 -11.56 0.69 -31.11
C GLY A 311 -10.59 0.87 -29.94
N GLY A 312 -10.75 0.06 -28.87
CA GLY A 312 -9.77 -0.04 -27.79
C GLY A 312 -8.44 -0.56 -28.34
N THR A 313 -7.36 0.08 -27.96
CA THR A 313 -6.01 -0.47 -28.14
C THR A 313 -5.68 -1.26 -26.87
N MET A 314 -5.21 -2.51 -27.02
CA MET A 314 -4.77 -3.28 -25.86
C MET A 314 -3.51 -2.65 -25.27
N PRO A 315 -3.37 -2.59 -23.94
CA PRO A 315 -2.15 -2.16 -23.28
C PRO A 315 -0.95 -3.02 -23.70
N LYS A 316 0.18 -2.38 -23.94
CA LYS A 316 1.45 -3.05 -24.21
C LYS A 316 2.35 -2.95 -22.99
N GLN A 317 2.80 -4.09 -22.48
CA GLN A 317 3.75 -4.14 -21.39
C GLN A 317 5.13 -3.64 -21.83
N ILE A 318 5.71 -2.70 -21.07
CA ILE A 318 7.04 -2.12 -21.31
C ILE A 318 8.11 -2.83 -20.50
N SER A 319 7.89 -2.98 -19.18
CA SER A 319 8.84 -3.62 -18.30
C SER A 319 8.50 -5.09 -18.04
N LYS A 320 9.53 -5.92 -17.81
CA LYS A 320 9.35 -7.35 -17.50
C LYS A 320 10.48 -7.83 -16.61
N GLY A 321 10.16 -8.46 -15.50
CA GLY A 321 11.15 -9.03 -14.59
C GLY A 321 10.58 -9.34 -13.22
N GLN A 322 11.42 -9.88 -12.34
CA GLN A 322 11.07 -10.17 -10.95
C GLN A 322 11.33 -8.94 -10.08
N PHE A 323 10.56 -7.91 -10.30
CA PHE A 323 10.57 -6.64 -9.58
C PHE A 323 9.23 -5.93 -9.77
N ASP A 324 8.97 -4.89 -8.95
CA ASP A 324 7.84 -4.00 -9.11
C ASP A 324 8.27 -2.64 -9.67
N VAL A 325 7.53 -2.14 -10.67
CA VAL A 325 7.49 -0.72 -11.02
C VAL A 325 6.31 -0.11 -10.25
N ASN A 326 6.58 0.38 -9.03
CA ASN A 326 5.53 0.82 -8.12
C ASN A 326 5.12 2.30 -8.29
N GLY A 327 5.56 2.94 -9.38
CA GLY A 327 5.15 4.28 -9.79
C GLY A 327 5.96 4.79 -10.98
N ILE A 328 5.35 5.64 -11.79
CA ILE A 328 5.98 6.33 -12.91
C ILE A 328 6.03 7.82 -12.56
N ILE A 329 7.25 8.38 -12.50
CA ILE A 329 7.50 9.75 -12.06
C ILE A 329 7.31 10.73 -13.22
N GLY A 330 7.75 10.33 -14.42
CA GLY A 330 7.64 11.15 -15.62
C GLY A 330 8.32 10.54 -16.83
N GLN A 331 8.11 11.16 -17.99
CA GLN A 331 8.72 10.79 -19.26
C GLN A 331 9.83 11.77 -19.67
N ARG A 332 10.87 11.27 -20.35
CA ARG A 332 11.87 12.06 -21.09
C ARG A 332 12.20 11.38 -22.41
N GLY A 333 11.59 11.87 -23.48
CA GLY A 333 11.73 11.24 -24.80
C GLY A 333 11.32 9.77 -24.79
N GLU A 334 12.27 8.87 -25.08
CA GLU A 334 12.03 7.41 -25.10
C GLU A 334 12.29 6.72 -23.76
N ARG A 335 12.28 7.46 -22.66
CA ARG A 335 12.59 6.95 -21.33
C ARG A 335 11.56 7.40 -20.30
N LEU A 336 11.29 6.53 -19.32
CA LEU A 336 10.49 6.82 -18.13
C LEU A 336 11.39 6.82 -16.92
N VAL A 337 11.17 7.77 -16.02
CA VAL A 337 11.72 7.73 -14.66
C VAL A 337 10.70 7.04 -13.78
N VAL A 338 11.12 5.97 -13.09
CA VAL A 338 10.22 5.09 -12.34
C VAL A 338 10.76 4.75 -10.97
N TYR A 339 9.87 4.39 -10.05
CA TYR A 339 10.23 3.67 -8.85
C TYR A 339 10.34 2.18 -9.14
N ARG A 340 11.39 1.55 -8.62
CA ARG A 340 11.56 0.11 -8.66
C ARG A 340 11.95 -0.43 -7.30
N ARG A 341 11.40 -1.59 -6.96
CA ARG A 341 11.75 -2.38 -5.78
C ARG A 341 11.63 -3.88 -6.09
N ASP A 342 12.17 -4.70 -5.22
CA ASP A 342 11.92 -6.15 -5.20
C ASP A 342 11.93 -6.66 -3.75
N MET A 343 11.65 -7.94 -3.52
CA MET A 343 11.55 -8.50 -2.17
C MET A 343 12.86 -8.42 -1.36
N ASN A 344 14.00 -8.19 -2.01
CA ASN A 344 15.31 -8.04 -1.38
C ASN A 344 15.76 -6.57 -1.26
N HIS A 345 15.18 -5.66 -2.06
CA HIS A 345 15.65 -4.27 -2.16
C HIS A 345 14.50 -3.28 -2.00
N ALA A 346 14.67 -2.32 -1.10
CA ALA A 346 13.78 -1.18 -0.94
C ALA A 346 13.72 -0.33 -2.22
N THR A 347 12.74 0.55 -2.30
CA THR A 347 12.51 1.40 -3.47
C THR A 347 13.72 2.28 -3.79
N GLU A 348 14.15 2.22 -5.05
CA GLU A 348 15.11 3.14 -5.67
C GLU A 348 14.51 3.72 -6.96
N ILE A 349 15.13 4.77 -7.50
CA ILE A 349 14.72 5.43 -8.73
C ILE A 349 15.51 4.85 -9.90
N TYR A 350 14.81 4.52 -10.96
CA TYR A 350 15.37 3.96 -12.18
C TYR A 350 14.94 4.75 -13.41
N ASP A 351 15.77 4.70 -14.42
CA ASP A 351 15.49 5.11 -15.78
C ASP A 351 15.14 3.87 -16.61
N LEU A 352 13.94 3.84 -17.19
CA LEU A 352 13.38 2.72 -17.98
C LEU A 352 13.28 3.12 -19.44
N ASN A 353 13.93 2.38 -20.32
CA ASN A 353 13.81 2.56 -21.77
C ASN A 353 12.47 1.98 -22.26
N ILE A 354 11.61 2.82 -22.85
CA ILE A 354 10.26 2.43 -23.31
C ILE A 354 10.29 1.38 -24.42
N LYS A 355 11.33 1.39 -25.28
CA LYS A 355 11.43 0.47 -26.42
C LYS A 355 11.98 -0.89 -26.05
N THR A 356 13.02 -0.92 -25.20
CA THR A 356 13.76 -2.15 -24.87
C THR A 356 13.34 -2.76 -23.55
N GLY A 357 12.75 -1.99 -22.63
CA GLY A 357 12.45 -2.40 -21.26
C GLY A 357 13.69 -2.43 -20.34
N GLU A 358 14.86 -2.02 -20.85
CA GLU A 358 16.08 -1.96 -20.04
C GLU A 358 15.99 -0.87 -18.98
N MET A 359 16.53 -1.16 -17.79
CA MET A 359 16.53 -0.24 -16.65
C MET A 359 17.95 0.09 -16.20
N LYS A 360 18.15 1.35 -15.82
CA LYS A 360 19.37 1.84 -15.18
C LYS A 360 19.02 2.49 -13.85
N GLN A 361 19.70 2.08 -12.76
CA GLN A 361 19.52 2.69 -11.45
C GLN A 361 20.07 4.12 -11.45
N LEU A 362 19.30 5.05 -10.89
CA LEU A 362 19.64 6.47 -10.77
C LEU A 362 19.98 6.84 -9.32
N SER A 363 19.16 6.42 -8.34
CA SER A 363 19.45 6.61 -6.92
C SER A 363 20.16 5.39 -6.33
N GLN A 364 20.93 5.58 -5.26
CA GLN A 364 21.75 4.55 -4.61
C GLN A 364 21.69 4.70 -3.09
N ALA A 365 20.49 4.97 -2.56
CA ALA A 365 20.32 5.34 -1.17
C ALA A 365 20.69 4.21 -0.19
N ASN A 366 20.55 2.95 -0.61
CA ASN A 366 20.76 1.78 0.23
C ASN A 366 21.90 0.86 -0.21
N ASP A 367 22.57 1.11 -1.32
CA ASP A 367 23.59 0.23 -1.89
C ASP A 367 24.73 -0.09 -0.90
N ALA A 368 25.14 0.90 -0.10
CA ALA A 368 26.19 0.73 0.90
C ALA A 368 25.79 -0.25 2.01
N ILE A 369 24.53 -0.23 2.44
CA ILE A 369 24.00 -1.14 3.46
C ILE A 369 23.88 -2.55 2.87
N TYR A 370 23.31 -2.70 1.70
CA TYR A 370 23.12 -4.00 1.05
C TYR A 370 24.41 -4.71 0.69
N LYS A 371 25.51 -3.98 0.45
CA LYS A 371 26.81 -4.56 0.09
C LYS A 371 27.32 -5.57 1.11
N GLY A 372 26.99 -5.40 2.40
CA GLY A 372 27.37 -6.31 3.48
C GLY A 372 26.38 -7.44 3.77
N ILE A 373 25.20 -7.42 3.15
CA ILE A 373 24.08 -8.31 3.49
C ILE A 373 23.92 -9.42 2.45
N LYS A 374 23.83 -10.66 2.94
CA LYS A 374 23.47 -11.81 2.12
C LYS A 374 21.99 -11.77 1.77
N MET A 375 21.67 -11.85 0.48
CA MET A 375 20.31 -11.79 -0.02
C MET A 375 19.66 -13.18 -0.09
N SER A 376 18.33 -13.19 0.03
CA SER A 376 17.51 -14.40 -0.09
C SER A 376 17.33 -14.80 -1.54
N LYS A 377 17.33 -16.11 -1.82
CA LYS A 377 16.83 -16.63 -3.09
C LYS A 377 15.28 -16.55 -3.08
N ILE A 378 14.71 -16.04 -4.16
CA ILE A 378 13.26 -15.93 -4.34
C ILE A 378 12.86 -16.77 -5.55
N GLU A 379 11.95 -17.72 -5.35
CA GLU A 379 11.44 -18.61 -6.38
C GLU A 379 9.99 -18.27 -6.70
N LYS A 380 9.65 -18.19 -7.98
CA LYS A 380 8.27 -18.16 -8.46
C LYS A 380 7.80 -19.58 -8.73
N ARG A 381 6.92 -20.10 -7.87
CA ARG A 381 6.35 -21.43 -8.00
C ARG A 381 4.89 -21.34 -8.46
N ILE A 382 4.48 -22.29 -9.29
CA ILE A 382 3.07 -22.45 -9.67
C ILE A 382 2.51 -23.63 -8.90
N VAL A 383 1.54 -23.35 -8.05
CA VAL A 383 0.86 -24.35 -7.22
C VAL A 383 -0.54 -24.61 -7.76
N LYS A 384 -0.93 -25.87 -7.87
CA LYS A 384 -2.30 -26.24 -8.23
C LYS A 384 -3.23 -26.08 -7.03
N THR A 385 -4.30 -25.33 -7.21
CA THR A 385 -5.37 -25.18 -6.23
C THR A 385 -6.28 -26.41 -6.19
N THR A 386 -7.12 -26.55 -5.18
CA THR A 386 -8.04 -27.69 -5.03
C THR A 386 -9.04 -27.84 -6.16
N ASP A 387 -9.34 -26.75 -6.90
CA ASP A 387 -10.20 -26.75 -8.11
C ASP A 387 -9.39 -26.75 -9.41
N GLY A 388 -8.07 -27.06 -9.34
CA GLY A 388 -7.21 -27.30 -10.48
C GLY A 388 -6.66 -26.07 -11.19
N LYS A 389 -6.86 -24.85 -10.68
CA LYS A 389 -6.31 -23.62 -11.24
C LYS A 389 -4.83 -23.44 -10.87
N ASP A 390 -4.10 -22.67 -11.68
CA ASP A 390 -2.70 -22.32 -11.42
C ASP A 390 -2.61 -21.07 -10.54
N MET A 391 -1.92 -21.21 -9.40
CA MET A 391 -1.71 -20.13 -8.46
C MET A 391 -0.22 -19.77 -8.36
N VAL A 392 0.13 -18.53 -8.64
CA VAL A 392 1.49 -18.01 -8.41
C VAL A 392 1.75 -17.97 -6.91
N THR A 393 2.84 -18.60 -6.48
CA THR A 393 3.31 -18.61 -5.10
C THR A 393 4.77 -18.22 -5.06
N TRP A 394 5.11 -17.21 -4.27
CA TRP A 394 6.50 -16.87 -4.00
C TRP A 394 7.02 -17.74 -2.87
N VAL A 395 8.21 -18.31 -3.05
CA VAL A 395 8.95 -19.05 -2.01
C VAL A 395 10.27 -18.33 -1.79
N ILE A 396 10.47 -17.84 -0.57
CA ILE A 396 11.66 -17.08 -0.19
C ILE A 396 12.50 -17.96 0.74
N TYR A 397 13.73 -18.23 0.36
CA TYR A 397 14.66 -19.09 1.08
C TYR A 397 15.61 -18.32 1.98
N PRO A 398 16.04 -18.88 3.12
CA PRO A 398 17.11 -18.29 3.92
C PRO A 398 18.35 -17.98 3.10
N PRO A 399 19.09 -16.91 3.41
CA PRO A 399 20.46 -16.75 2.92
C PRO A 399 21.28 -18.00 3.25
N ASP A 400 22.17 -18.43 2.35
CA ASP A 400 22.94 -19.69 2.48
C ASP A 400 22.06 -20.95 2.57
N PHE A 401 20.92 -20.96 1.91
CA PHE A 401 20.01 -22.10 1.85
C PHE A 401 20.75 -23.38 1.40
N ASP A 402 20.64 -24.44 2.22
CA ASP A 402 21.18 -25.76 1.97
C ASP A 402 20.05 -26.80 1.89
N PRO A 403 19.75 -27.37 0.71
CA PRO A 403 18.63 -28.30 0.54
C PRO A 403 18.77 -29.62 1.31
N THR A 404 19.94 -29.88 1.93
CA THR A 404 20.16 -31.05 2.78
C THR A 404 19.72 -30.87 4.22
N LYS A 405 19.44 -29.60 4.61
CA LYS A 405 18.96 -29.22 5.95
C LYS A 405 17.44 -29.09 5.97
N LYS A 406 16.87 -29.14 7.18
CA LYS A 406 15.43 -28.88 7.40
C LYS A 406 15.20 -27.50 7.99
N TYR A 407 14.22 -26.79 7.46
CA TYR A 407 13.89 -25.42 7.84
C TYR A 407 12.46 -25.29 8.35
N PRO A 408 12.24 -24.51 9.42
CA PRO A 408 10.91 -24.04 9.77
C PRO A 408 10.36 -23.19 8.63
N THR A 409 9.06 -23.31 8.36
CA THR A 409 8.43 -22.68 7.19
C THR A 409 7.18 -21.92 7.59
N LEU A 410 7.03 -20.70 7.08
CA LEU A 410 5.91 -19.81 7.36
C LEU A 410 5.00 -19.66 6.15
N LEU A 411 3.71 -19.93 6.32
CA LEU A 411 2.68 -19.46 5.42
C LEU A 411 2.41 -17.98 5.70
N TYR A 412 2.59 -17.12 4.72
CA TYR A 412 2.25 -15.71 4.81
C TYR A 412 0.86 -15.46 4.22
N CYS A 413 -0.03 -14.94 5.04
CA CYS A 413 -1.37 -14.53 4.66
C CYS A 413 -1.40 -13.02 4.40
N GLN A 414 -1.55 -12.64 3.12
CA GLN A 414 -1.60 -11.24 2.70
C GLN A 414 -2.91 -10.57 3.12
N GLY A 415 -2.80 -9.32 3.60
CA GLY A 415 -3.93 -8.43 3.85
C GLY A 415 -4.63 -7.94 2.58
N GLY A 416 -5.57 -7.05 2.74
CA GLY A 416 -6.42 -6.52 1.70
C GLY A 416 -7.89 -6.89 1.97
N PRO A 417 -8.49 -7.89 1.36
CA PRO A 417 -7.91 -9.09 0.72
C PRO A 417 -7.41 -8.92 -0.71
N GLN A 418 -7.85 -7.88 -1.41
CA GLN A 418 -7.57 -7.66 -2.82
C GLN A 418 -6.26 -6.84 -3.02
N GLY A 419 -5.22 -7.16 -2.27
CA GLY A 419 -3.89 -6.61 -2.43
C GLY A 419 -2.95 -7.57 -3.17
N ALA A 420 -2.29 -7.12 -4.24
CA ALA A 420 -1.35 -7.95 -4.99
C ALA A 420 -0.17 -8.41 -4.12
N LEU A 421 0.09 -9.71 -4.08
CA LEU A 421 1.32 -10.24 -3.51
C LEU A 421 2.41 -10.23 -4.59
N SER A 422 2.99 -9.04 -4.76
CA SER A 422 3.98 -8.72 -5.78
C SER A 422 5.41 -8.83 -5.22
N GLN A 423 6.35 -8.16 -5.85
CA GLN A 423 7.73 -8.02 -5.37
C GLN A 423 7.88 -6.85 -4.37
N PHE A 424 6.83 -6.55 -3.58
CA PHE A 424 6.84 -5.43 -2.66
C PHE A 424 7.91 -5.57 -1.56
N TYR A 425 8.47 -4.44 -1.15
CA TYR A 425 9.38 -4.35 -0.01
C TYR A 425 8.68 -3.63 1.14
N SER A 426 8.47 -4.34 2.25
CA SER A 426 7.83 -3.80 3.45
C SER A 426 8.86 -3.59 4.56
N PHE A 427 8.72 -2.51 5.32
CA PHE A 427 9.53 -2.25 6.52
C PHE A 427 8.94 -2.90 7.79
N ARG A 428 7.80 -3.57 7.67
CA ARG A 428 7.16 -4.34 8.75
C ARG A 428 7.12 -5.83 8.37
N TRP A 429 6.39 -6.20 7.34
CA TRP A 429 6.28 -7.56 6.82
C TRP A 429 7.35 -7.83 5.77
N ASN A 430 8.61 -7.92 6.22
CA ASN A 430 9.76 -8.03 5.33
C ASN A 430 10.18 -9.50 5.14
N PHE A 431 10.03 -10.02 3.92
CA PHE A 431 10.35 -11.42 3.62
C PHE A 431 11.85 -11.73 3.69
N GLN A 432 12.70 -10.78 3.28
CA GLN A 432 14.15 -10.92 3.39
C GLN A 432 14.57 -11.05 4.85
N LEU A 433 14.00 -10.22 5.75
CA LEU A 433 14.29 -10.29 7.18
C LEU A 433 13.79 -11.62 7.78
N MET A 434 12.56 -12.06 7.43
CA MET A 434 12.02 -13.34 7.90
C MET A 434 12.90 -14.51 7.45
N ALA A 435 13.34 -14.51 6.20
CA ALA A 435 14.23 -15.52 5.66
C ALA A 435 15.63 -15.44 6.30
N ALA A 436 16.15 -14.24 6.58
CA ALA A 436 17.40 -14.04 7.30
C ALA A 436 17.39 -14.64 8.72
N GLN A 437 16.21 -14.73 9.35
CA GLN A 437 16.04 -15.42 10.64
C GLN A 437 15.92 -16.96 10.49
N GLY A 438 16.14 -17.51 9.30
CA GLY A 438 16.19 -18.94 9.04
C GLY A 438 14.87 -19.60 8.69
N TYR A 439 13.83 -18.84 8.31
CA TYR A 439 12.54 -19.35 7.86
C TYR A 439 12.46 -19.43 6.35
N ILE A 440 11.80 -20.46 5.81
CA ILE A 440 11.28 -20.43 4.44
C ILE A 440 9.92 -19.73 4.48
N ILE A 441 9.67 -18.81 3.56
CA ILE A 441 8.40 -18.09 3.48
C ILE A 441 7.63 -18.56 2.25
N VAL A 442 6.37 -18.96 2.44
CA VAL A 442 5.43 -19.36 1.39
C VAL A 442 4.37 -18.28 1.28
N ALA A 443 4.37 -17.56 0.18
CA ALA A 443 3.57 -16.35 -0.03
C ALA A 443 2.72 -16.49 -1.30
N PRO A 444 1.50 -17.10 -1.22
CA PRO A 444 0.66 -17.40 -2.38
C PRO A 444 -0.20 -16.20 -2.82
N ASN A 445 -0.36 -16.04 -4.13
CA ASN A 445 -1.35 -15.15 -4.74
C ASN A 445 -2.71 -15.87 -4.85
N ARG A 446 -3.32 -16.14 -3.68
CA ARG A 446 -4.63 -16.80 -3.59
C ARG A 446 -5.74 -15.97 -4.24
N ARG A 447 -6.93 -16.54 -4.43
CA ARG A 447 -8.09 -15.81 -4.94
C ARG A 447 -8.39 -14.54 -4.15
N GLY A 448 -8.83 -13.50 -4.87
CA GLY A 448 -9.01 -12.15 -4.38
C GLY A 448 -7.84 -11.22 -4.66
N MET A 449 -6.68 -11.73 -5.12
CA MET A 449 -5.53 -10.87 -5.40
C MET A 449 -5.49 -10.40 -6.86
N PRO A 450 -5.28 -9.09 -7.15
CA PRO A 450 -5.22 -8.57 -8.51
C PRO A 450 -3.94 -9.02 -9.24
N GLY A 451 -3.98 -8.91 -10.59
CA GLY A 451 -2.88 -9.30 -11.47
C GLY A 451 -2.96 -10.73 -12.03
N HIS A 452 -4.07 -11.42 -11.77
CA HIS A 452 -4.36 -12.77 -12.25
C HIS A 452 -5.71 -12.84 -12.98
N GLY A 453 -6.19 -11.70 -13.47
CA GLY A 453 -7.51 -11.52 -14.07
C GLY A 453 -8.53 -10.94 -13.09
N VAL A 454 -9.54 -10.25 -13.65
CA VAL A 454 -10.61 -9.61 -12.87
C VAL A 454 -11.45 -10.66 -12.12
N GLU A 455 -11.77 -11.78 -12.79
CA GLU A 455 -12.50 -12.88 -12.15
C GLU A 455 -11.77 -13.43 -10.94
N TRP A 456 -10.45 -13.62 -11.00
CA TRP A 456 -9.64 -14.11 -9.87
C TRP A 456 -9.72 -13.16 -8.68
N ASN A 457 -9.70 -11.84 -8.93
CA ASN A 457 -9.83 -10.81 -7.90
C ASN A 457 -11.22 -10.84 -7.24
N GLU A 458 -12.28 -11.00 -8.02
CA GLU A 458 -13.66 -10.95 -7.53
C GLU A 458 -14.11 -12.20 -6.76
N GLN A 459 -13.51 -13.36 -7.02
CA GLN A 459 -13.93 -14.65 -6.46
C GLN A 459 -13.89 -14.73 -4.93
N ILE A 460 -13.24 -13.78 -4.24
CA ILE A 460 -13.23 -13.73 -2.79
C ILE A 460 -14.49 -13.07 -2.21
N SER A 461 -15.15 -12.18 -2.95
CA SER A 461 -16.34 -11.49 -2.47
C SER A 461 -17.46 -12.50 -2.17
N LYS A 462 -18.01 -12.42 -0.97
CA LYS A 462 -19.04 -13.35 -0.41
C LYS A 462 -18.55 -14.79 -0.20
N ASP A 463 -17.23 -15.04 -0.33
CA ASP A 463 -16.58 -16.33 -0.08
C ASP A 463 -15.30 -16.18 0.76
N TYR A 464 -15.31 -15.28 1.72
CA TYR A 464 -14.14 -14.84 2.50
C TYR A 464 -13.38 -15.96 3.22
N GLY A 465 -14.07 -17.00 3.67
CA GLY A 465 -13.50 -18.20 4.31
C GLY A 465 -13.57 -19.45 3.42
N GLY A 466 -13.82 -19.30 2.11
CA GLY A 466 -14.05 -20.41 1.20
C GLY A 466 -12.83 -20.87 0.42
N GLN A 467 -12.85 -20.71 -0.91
CA GLN A 467 -11.79 -21.23 -1.78
C GLN A 467 -10.42 -20.61 -1.51
N ASN A 468 -10.37 -19.33 -1.15
CA ASN A 468 -9.12 -18.66 -0.80
C ASN A 468 -8.38 -19.29 0.40
N MET A 469 -9.09 -19.87 1.37
CA MET A 469 -8.48 -20.62 2.49
C MET A 469 -7.90 -21.95 2.01
N LYS A 470 -8.59 -22.62 1.08
CA LYS A 470 -8.07 -23.83 0.42
C LYS A 470 -6.83 -23.53 -0.43
N ASP A 471 -6.79 -22.34 -1.05
CA ASP A 471 -5.61 -21.88 -1.80
C ASP A 471 -4.40 -21.71 -0.88
N TYR A 472 -4.56 -21.10 0.31
CA TYR A 472 -3.51 -21.01 1.33
C TYR A 472 -2.99 -22.39 1.74
N LEU A 473 -3.91 -23.32 2.05
CA LEU A 473 -3.53 -24.68 2.45
C LEU A 473 -2.85 -25.44 1.30
N SER A 474 -3.32 -25.27 0.06
CA SER A 474 -2.68 -25.86 -1.12
C SER A 474 -1.24 -25.39 -1.29
N ALA A 475 -0.96 -24.10 -1.02
CA ALA A 475 0.38 -23.54 -1.14
C ALA A 475 1.35 -24.12 -0.11
N ILE A 476 0.96 -24.14 1.16
CA ILE A 476 1.84 -24.69 2.21
C ILE A 476 1.99 -26.20 2.08
N ASP A 477 0.94 -26.94 1.72
CA ASP A 477 0.98 -28.38 1.52
C ASP A 477 1.86 -28.78 0.32
N ASP A 478 1.90 -27.95 -0.75
CA ASP A 478 2.79 -28.18 -1.88
C ASP A 478 4.26 -28.02 -1.50
N VAL A 479 4.61 -26.91 -0.82
CA VAL A 479 5.99 -26.66 -0.38
C VAL A 479 6.42 -27.66 0.71
N ALA A 480 5.50 -28.11 1.57
CA ALA A 480 5.79 -29.09 2.61
C ALA A 480 6.13 -30.50 2.07
N LYS A 481 5.99 -30.78 0.78
CA LYS A 481 6.47 -32.02 0.15
C LYS A 481 7.98 -32.06 0.01
N GLU A 482 8.63 -30.92 0.03
CA GLU A 482 10.07 -30.79 -0.14
C GLU A 482 10.83 -31.37 1.07
N SER A 483 11.95 -32.05 0.82
CA SER A 483 12.75 -32.71 1.86
C SER A 483 13.37 -31.73 2.86
N TYR A 484 13.59 -30.49 2.45
CA TYR A 484 14.16 -29.43 3.28
C TYR A 484 13.12 -28.70 4.15
N VAL A 485 11.83 -29.00 4.04
CA VAL A 485 10.80 -28.43 4.91
C VAL A 485 10.62 -29.32 6.14
N ASP A 486 10.66 -28.70 7.30
CA ASP A 486 10.32 -29.37 8.55
C ASP A 486 8.82 -29.24 8.82
N LYS A 487 8.08 -30.33 8.60
CA LYS A 487 6.62 -30.38 8.75
C LYS A 487 6.16 -30.17 10.19
N ASP A 488 7.02 -30.46 11.17
CA ASP A 488 6.73 -30.25 12.59
C ASP A 488 6.99 -28.82 13.05
N ARG A 489 7.48 -27.94 12.15
CA ARG A 489 7.80 -26.53 12.40
C ARG A 489 7.18 -25.59 11.36
N LEU A 490 5.89 -25.80 11.05
CA LEU A 490 5.13 -24.89 10.20
C LEU A 490 4.44 -23.81 11.04
N GLY A 491 4.55 -22.55 10.62
CA GLY A 491 3.84 -21.41 11.20
C GLY A 491 2.94 -20.73 10.18
N CYS A 492 1.98 -19.92 10.65
CA CYS A 492 1.08 -19.15 9.81
C CYS A 492 0.98 -17.73 10.35
N VAL A 493 1.25 -16.72 9.52
CA VAL A 493 1.36 -15.32 9.93
C VAL A 493 0.63 -14.39 8.94
N GLY A 494 0.03 -13.31 9.44
CA GLY A 494 -0.63 -12.35 8.57
C GLY A 494 -1.21 -11.14 9.32
N ALA A 495 -1.60 -10.11 8.55
CA ALA A 495 -2.19 -8.88 9.08
C ALA A 495 -3.49 -8.53 8.36
N SER A 496 -4.38 -7.79 9.05
CA SER A 496 -5.64 -7.32 8.50
C SER A 496 -6.51 -8.50 8.03
N TYR A 497 -6.93 -8.53 6.78
CA TYR A 497 -7.52 -9.75 6.19
C TYR A 497 -6.59 -10.97 6.36
N GLY A 498 -5.27 -10.80 6.27
CA GLY A 498 -4.31 -11.88 6.56
C GLY A 498 -4.37 -12.34 8.01
N GLY A 499 -4.58 -11.43 8.96
CA GLY A 499 -4.82 -11.73 10.38
C GLY A 499 -6.15 -12.46 10.59
N TYR A 500 -7.22 -12.07 9.88
CA TYR A 500 -8.46 -12.84 9.79
C TYR A 500 -8.19 -14.27 9.27
N SER A 501 -7.42 -14.38 8.20
CA SER A 501 -7.05 -15.69 7.63
C SER A 501 -6.34 -16.57 8.66
N VAL A 502 -5.44 -16.00 9.46
CA VAL A 502 -4.76 -16.69 10.57
C VAL A 502 -5.77 -17.20 11.59
N PHE A 503 -6.70 -16.36 12.06
CA PHE A 503 -7.73 -16.78 13.02
C PHE A 503 -8.65 -17.87 12.46
N TYR A 504 -9.03 -17.75 11.18
CA TYR A 504 -9.87 -18.77 10.54
C TYR A 504 -9.12 -20.08 10.30
N LEU A 505 -7.87 -20.00 9.80
CA LEU A 505 -7.01 -21.18 9.62
C LEU A 505 -6.71 -21.89 10.93
N ALA A 506 -6.62 -21.19 12.07
CA ALA A 506 -6.48 -21.79 13.39
C ALA A 506 -7.62 -22.75 13.72
N SER A 507 -8.77 -22.63 13.06
CA SER A 507 -9.93 -23.51 13.26
C SER A 507 -9.98 -24.71 12.29
N ILE A 508 -9.21 -24.65 11.17
CA ILE A 508 -9.35 -25.63 10.07
C ILE A 508 -8.02 -26.24 9.61
N HIS A 509 -6.90 -25.94 10.28
CA HIS A 509 -5.55 -26.34 9.83
C HIS A 509 -5.23 -27.85 10.03
N GLU A 510 -6.06 -28.59 10.76
CA GLU A 510 -5.90 -30.02 10.97
C GLU A 510 -4.50 -30.42 11.47
N GLY A 511 -3.96 -29.67 12.44
CA GLY A 511 -2.65 -29.93 13.05
C GLY A 511 -1.43 -29.53 12.20
N ARG A 512 -1.60 -28.87 11.04
CA ARG A 512 -0.49 -28.45 10.16
C ARG A 512 0.44 -27.45 10.85
N PHE A 513 -0.13 -26.41 11.45
CA PHE A 513 0.66 -25.32 12.03
C PHE A 513 0.92 -25.56 13.53
N LYS A 514 2.07 -25.07 13.98
CA LYS A 514 2.52 -25.12 15.39
C LYS A 514 2.65 -23.74 16.01
N SER A 515 2.46 -22.69 15.22
CA SER A 515 2.50 -21.29 15.66
C SER A 515 1.65 -20.42 14.76
N PHE A 516 0.94 -19.47 15.37
CA PHE A 516 0.17 -18.43 14.68
C PHE A 516 0.60 -17.04 15.13
N ILE A 517 0.60 -16.07 14.18
CA ILE A 517 0.70 -14.64 14.48
C ILE A 517 -0.37 -13.91 13.67
N SER A 518 -1.33 -13.28 14.36
CA SER A 518 -2.35 -12.42 13.78
C SER A 518 -2.14 -10.98 14.21
N HIS A 519 -1.96 -10.08 13.26
CA HIS A 519 -1.84 -8.64 13.49
C HIS A 519 -3.07 -7.94 12.93
N ASP A 520 -3.76 -7.15 13.77
CA ASP A 520 -4.98 -6.42 13.42
C ASP A 520 -5.98 -7.28 12.62
N GLY A 521 -6.13 -8.54 13.05
CA GLY A 521 -6.97 -9.52 12.38
C GLY A 521 -8.43 -9.41 12.79
N ILE A 522 -9.34 -9.64 11.85
CA ILE A 522 -10.77 -9.68 12.13
C ILE A 522 -11.10 -11.03 12.78
N PHE A 523 -11.59 -11.00 14.01
CA PHE A 523 -11.96 -12.20 14.76
C PHE A 523 -13.47 -12.45 14.76
N ASN A 524 -14.27 -11.40 14.96
CA ASN A 524 -15.71 -11.50 15.06
C ASN A 524 -16.41 -10.52 14.10
N TRP A 525 -16.93 -11.04 13.01
CA TRP A 525 -17.59 -10.24 11.98
C TRP A 525 -18.80 -9.44 12.48
N ARG A 526 -19.47 -9.88 13.55
CA ARG A 526 -20.63 -9.12 14.08
C ARG A 526 -20.17 -7.85 14.77
N SER A 527 -19.17 -7.95 15.65
CA SER A 527 -18.61 -6.76 16.31
C SER A 527 -17.83 -5.90 15.32
N MET A 528 -17.15 -6.53 14.34
CA MET A 528 -16.49 -5.81 13.24
C MET A 528 -17.46 -4.93 12.47
N TYR A 529 -18.60 -5.48 12.01
CA TYR A 529 -19.63 -4.71 11.29
C TYR A 529 -20.17 -3.53 12.12
N GLY A 530 -20.29 -3.71 13.43
CA GLY A 530 -20.80 -2.67 14.33
C GLY A 530 -19.80 -1.60 14.72
N THR A 531 -18.51 -1.78 14.39
CA THR A 531 -17.44 -0.91 14.91
C THR A 531 -16.38 -0.49 13.90
N THR A 532 -16.33 -1.05 12.69
CA THR A 532 -15.45 -0.57 11.62
C THR A 532 -15.92 0.79 11.10
N GLU A 533 -15.00 1.59 10.59
CA GLU A 533 -15.29 2.95 10.10
C GLU A 533 -15.88 2.97 8.69
N GLU A 534 -15.55 2.00 7.81
CA GLU A 534 -16.05 1.92 6.43
C GLU A 534 -16.91 0.67 6.22
N LEU A 535 -18.22 0.86 6.12
CA LEU A 535 -19.17 -0.24 5.97
C LEU A 535 -19.30 -0.77 4.54
N PHE A 536 -18.88 -0.01 3.53
CA PHE A 536 -19.01 -0.43 2.14
C PHE A 536 -18.27 -1.74 1.88
N PHE A 537 -17.01 -1.91 2.37
CA PHE A 537 -16.27 -3.14 2.11
C PHE A 537 -16.90 -4.36 2.79
N VAL A 538 -17.40 -4.22 4.02
CA VAL A 538 -18.05 -5.33 4.73
C VAL A 538 -19.36 -5.70 4.04
N ASN A 539 -20.15 -4.71 3.58
CA ASN A 539 -21.37 -4.94 2.81
C ASN A 539 -21.07 -5.68 1.49
N TRP A 540 -20.04 -5.28 0.77
CA TRP A 540 -19.68 -5.93 -0.48
C TRP A 540 -19.17 -7.35 -0.26
N ASP A 541 -18.18 -7.49 0.60
CA ASP A 541 -17.42 -8.73 0.74
C ASP A 541 -18.15 -9.81 1.57
N LEU A 542 -18.97 -9.43 2.55
CA LEU A 542 -19.80 -10.38 3.29
C LEU A 542 -21.23 -10.51 2.74
N GLY A 543 -21.63 -9.61 1.85
CA GLY A 543 -22.93 -9.59 1.22
C GLY A 543 -23.99 -8.75 1.93
N GLY A 544 -23.67 -8.08 3.06
CA GLY A 544 -24.58 -7.19 3.78
C GLY A 544 -24.51 -7.31 5.30
N ALA A 545 -25.48 -6.70 5.98
CA ALA A 545 -25.53 -6.64 7.44
C ALA A 545 -25.92 -7.99 8.08
N TYR A 546 -25.37 -8.28 9.28
CA TYR A 546 -25.65 -9.54 10.00
C TYR A 546 -27.12 -9.66 10.47
N TRP A 547 -27.83 -8.56 10.57
CA TRP A 547 -29.27 -8.55 10.93
C TRP A 547 -30.21 -8.72 9.74
N ASP A 548 -29.73 -8.65 8.50
CA ASP A 548 -30.54 -8.94 7.32
C ASP A 548 -30.75 -10.46 7.16
N LYS A 549 -31.81 -10.96 7.83
CA LYS A 549 -32.10 -12.38 7.91
C LYS A 549 -32.53 -13.00 6.58
N ASN A 550 -32.96 -12.19 5.62
CA ASN A 550 -33.39 -12.65 4.30
C ASN A 550 -32.23 -12.71 3.30
N ASN A 551 -31.07 -12.16 3.63
CA ASN A 551 -29.90 -12.16 2.79
C ASN A 551 -29.04 -13.43 3.01
N ALA A 552 -29.22 -14.41 2.15
CA ALA A 552 -28.55 -15.71 2.27
C ALA A 552 -27.01 -15.59 2.23
N ALA A 553 -26.44 -14.69 1.42
CA ALA A 553 -24.99 -14.48 1.33
C ALA A 553 -24.42 -13.92 2.64
N ALA A 554 -25.05 -12.86 3.18
CA ALA A 554 -24.67 -12.31 4.48
C ALA A 554 -24.79 -13.35 5.59
N GLN A 555 -25.94 -14.06 5.69
CA GLN A 555 -26.13 -15.09 6.73
C GLN A 555 -25.10 -16.23 6.63
N LYS A 556 -24.72 -16.65 5.41
CA LYS A 556 -23.63 -17.61 5.21
C LYS A 556 -22.32 -17.07 5.78
N SER A 557 -21.95 -15.85 5.40
CA SER A 557 -20.68 -15.23 5.84
C SER A 557 -20.57 -15.16 7.37
N TYR A 558 -21.59 -14.65 8.05
CA TYR A 558 -21.59 -14.55 9.52
C TYR A 558 -21.68 -15.89 10.25
N ARG A 559 -22.19 -16.94 9.62
CA ARG A 559 -22.26 -18.26 10.20
C ARG A 559 -21.02 -19.11 9.92
N GLU A 560 -20.53 -19.13 8.67
CA GLU A 560 -19.54 -20.05 8.19
C GLU A 560 -18.12 -19.46 8.17
N PHE A 561 -18.00 -18.14 7.98
CA PHE A 561 -16.71 -17.45 7.81
C PHE A 561 -16.32 -16.58 9.01
N ASN A 562 -17.00 -16.71 10.14
CA ASN A 562 -16.73 -15.95 11.36
C ASN A 562 -15.83 -16.75 12.31
N PRO A 563 -14.54 -16.40 12.48
CA PRO A 563 -13.61 -17.14 13.35
C PRO A 563 -14.11 -17.35 14.78
N ALA A 564 -14.81 -16.35 15.35
CA ALA A 564 -15.36 -16.43 16.70
C ALA A 564 -16.33 -17.61 16.92
N ASN A 565 -16.94 -18.13 15.84
CA ASN A 565 -17.85 -19.26 15.92
C ASN A 565 -17.11 -20.62 16.08
N PHE A 566 -15.79 -20.65 15.94
CA PHE A 566 -14.99 -21.89 15.85
C PHE A 566 -13.79 -21.91 16.78
N VAL A 567 -13.76 -21.03 17.76
CA VAL A 567 -12.64 -20.93 18.71
C VAL A 567 -12.46 -22.19 19.55
N ASP A 568 -13.51 -22.99 19.72
CA ASP A 568 -13.49 -24.32 20.34
C ASP A 568 -12.59 -25.33 19.63
N LYS A 569 -12.21 -25.05 18.36
CA LYS A 569 -11.29 -25.87 17.56
C LYS A 569 -9.83 -25.38 17.62
N TRP A 570 -9.57 -24.28 18.28
CA TRP A 570 -8.21 -23.76 18.41
C TRP A 570 -7.39 -24.61 19.39
N ASP A 571 -6.19 -24.99 19.00
CA ASP A 571 -5.31 -25.86 19.77
C ASP A 571 -3.83 -25.45 19.75
N THR A 572 -3.51 -24.38 19.02
CA THR A 572 -2.14 -24.01 18.66
C THR A 572 -1.77 -22.63 19.23
N PRO A 573 -0.53 -22.44 19.72
CA PRO A 573 -0.06 -21.14 20.23
C PRO A 573 -0.28 -19.98 19.26
N ILE A 574 -0.75 -18.83 19.79
CA ILE A 574 -1.06 -17.67 18.97
C ILE A 574 -0.57 -16.35 19.60
N LEU A 575 0.17 -15.54 18.81
CA LEU A 575 0.48 -14.15 19.11
C LEU A 575 -0.57 -13.26 18.41
N ILE A 576 -1.18 -12.37 19.18
CA ILE A 576 -2.15 -11.40 18.70
C ILE A 576 -1.54 -10.01 18.87
N ILE A 577 -1.52 -9.22 17.78
CA ILE A 577 -0.97 -7.86 17.76
C ILE A 577 -2.09 -6.91 17.38
N GLN A 578 -2.21 -5.78 18.11
CA GLN A 578 -3.33 -4.86 17.92
C GLN A 578 -2.92 -3.40 18.18
N GLY A 579 -3.29 -2.52 17.25
CA GLY A 579 -3.22 -1.07 17.39
C GLY A 579 -4.42 -0.52 18.14
N GLY A 580 -4.20 0.44 19.06
CA GLY A 580 -5.26 1.07 19.85
C GLY A 580 -6.08 2.08 19.06
N LYS A 581 -5.49 2.70 18.04
CA LYS A 581 -6.13 3.66 17.14
C LYS A 581 -6.51 3.05 15.80
N ASP A 582 -6.56 1.73 15.70
CA ASP A 582 -7.06 1.06 14.51
C ASP A 582 -8.59 1.11 14.49
N PHE A 583 -9.15 1.94 13.59
CA PHE A 583 -10.59 2.02 13.41
C PHE A 583 -11.08 1.20 12.20
N ARG A 584 -10.15 0.76 11.33
CA ARG A 584 -10.42 -0.18 10.24
C ARG A 584 -10.73 -1.59 10.79
N VAL A 585 -9.83 -2.12 11.62
CA VAL A 585 -10.01 -3.37 12.38
C VAL A 585 -9.96 -3.04 13.87
N PRO A 586 -11.10 -2.65 14.47
CA PRO A 586 -11.12 -2.05 15.80
C PRO A 586 -10.57 -2.95 16.89
N ILE A 587 -10.00 -2.32 17.92
CA ILE A 587 -9.34 -2.93 19.07
C ILE A 587 -10.10 -4.14 19.66
N GLY A 588 -11.43 -4.12 19.62
CA GLY A 588 -12.28 -5.22 20.10
C GLY A 588 -11.93 -6.57 19.46
N GLN A 589 -11.48 -6.57 18.20
CA GLN A 589 -11.14 -7.80 17.49
C GLN A 589 -9.96 -8.53 18.13
N GLY A 590 -8.89 -7.82 18.45
CA GLY A 590 -7.73 -8.38 19.14
C GLY A 590 -8.04 -8.77 20.59
N LEU A 591 -8.84 -7.98 21.30
CA LEU A 591 -9.22 -8.26 22.69
C LEU A 591 -10.12 -9.50 22.79
N GLU A 592 -11.16 -9.62 21.93
CA GLU A 592 -12.03 -10.80 21.88
C GLU A 592 -11.23 -12.07 21.57
N ALA A 593 -10.33 -12.02 20.58
CA ALA A 593 -9.50 -13.17 20.19
C ALA A 593 -8.53 -13.58 21.32
N PHE A 594 -7.88 -12.62 21.99
CA PHE A 594 -6.97 -12.92 23.09
C PHE A 594 -7.69 -13.54 24.29
N GLN A 595 -8.83 -12.96 24.71
CA GLN A 595 -9.64 -13.54 25.78
C GLN A 595 -10.09 -14.97 25.47
N ALA A 596 -10.57 -15.20 24.23
CA ALA A 596 -10.99 -16.52 23.80
C ALA A 596 -9.84 -17.54 23.88
N ALA A 597 -8.66 -17.19 23.36
CA ALA A 597 -7.48 -18.07 23.41
C ALA A 597 -7.07 -18.39 24.87
N GLN A 598 -7.03 -17.38 25.77
CA GLN A 598 -6.69 -17.57 27.18
C GLN A 598 -7.70 -18.48 27.89
N LEU A 599 -9.00 -18.26 27.69
CA LEU A 599 -10.07 -19.06 28.31
C LEU A 599 -10.09 -20.50 27.81
N GLN A 600 -9.64 -20.76 26.58
CA GLN A 600 -9.46 -22.11 26.03
C GLN A 600 -8.14 -22.76 26.49
N GLY A 601 -7.33 -22.09 27.33
CA GLY A 601 -6.05 -22.60 27.81
C GLY A 601 -4.94 -22.64 26.76
N ILE A 602 -5.09 -21.90 25.66
CA ILE A 602 -4.12 -21.85 24.56
C ILE A 602 -2.99 -20.90 24.95
N LYS A 603 -1.72 -21.33 24.78
CA LYS A 603 -0.55 -20.45 24.91
C LYS A 603 -0.74 -19.26 23.97
N SER A 604 -0.93 -18.07 24.54
CA SER A 604 -1.16 -16.84 23.75
C SER A 604 -0.50 -15.64 24.39
N ARG A 605 -0.21 -14.64 23.54
CA ARG A 605 0.36 -13.33 23.93
C ARG A 605 -0.39 -12.24 23.18
N LEU A 606 -0.71 -11.14 23.87
CA LEU A 606 -1.20 -9.90 23.28
C LEU A 606 -0.08 -8.87 23.24
N LEU A 607 0.25 -8.38 22.04
CA LEU A 607 1.14 -7.26 21.83
C LEU A 607 0.26 -6.04 21.47
N TYR A 608 0.07 -5.14 22.42
CA TYR A 608 -0.83 -3.99 22.28
C TYR A 608 -0.06 -2.69 22.17
N PHE A 609 -0.35 -1.94 21.10
CA PHE A 609 0.24 -0.62 20.82
C PHE A 609 -0.83 0.48 20.98
N PRO A 610 -0.92 1.16 22.13
CA PRO A 610 -2.01 2.10 22.43
C PRO A 610 -2.18 3.24 21.42
N GLU A 611 -1.05 3.75 20.89
CA GLU A 611 -1.01 4.93 20.04
C GLU A 611 -0.80 4.62 18.55
N GLU A 612 -0.66 3.35 18.17
CA GLU A 612 -0.54 2.95 16.78
C GLU A 612 -1.91 2.65 16.17
N ASN A 613 -2.02 2.89 14.87
CA ASN A 613 -3.18 2.59 14.05
C ASN A 613 -3.10 1.18 13.43
N HIS A 614 -3.74 0.96 12.28
CA HIS A 614 -3.67 -0.28 11.50
C HIS A 614 -2.24 -0.65 11.08
N TRP A 615 -1.31 0.29 11.14
CA TRP A 615 0.11 0.11 10.88
C TRP A 615 0.94 0.54 12.08
N VAL A 616 1.99 -0.20 12.41
CA VAL A 616 2.95 0.21 13.45
C VAL A 616 3.99 1.11 12.78
N LEU A 617 3.86 2.42 12.99
CA LEU A 617 4.61 3.44 12.25
C LEU A 617 5.75 4.08 13.04
N SER A 618 5.64 4.13 14.37
CA SER A 618 6.69 4.71 15.22
C SER A 618 7.94 3.84 15.20
N PRO A 619 9.15 4.40 15.07
CA PRO A 619 10.38 3.64 14.87
C PRO A 619 10.66 2.61 15.96
N GLN A 620 10.62 3.01 17.24
CA GLN A 620 10.89 2.09 18.36
C GLN A 620 9.78 1.04 18.52
N ASN A 621 8.50 1.38 18.28
CA ASN A 621 7.42 0.40 18.25
C ASN A 621 7.61 -0.62 17.12
N SER A 622 8.04 -0.17 15.96
CA SER A 622 8.39 -1.06 14.84
C SER A 622 9.50 -2.05 15.21
N LEU A 623 10.51 -1.61 15.96
CA LEU A 623 11.59 -2.48 16.43
C LEU A 623 11.08 -3.49 17.47
N VAL A 624 10.23 -3.07 18.42
CA VAL A 624 9.60 -3.97 19.40
C VAL A 624 8.73 -5.01 18.67
N TRP A 625 7.96 -4.57 17.65
CA TRP A 625 7.17 -5.47 16.81
C TRP A 625 8.03 -6.56 16.18
N GLN A 626 9.16 -6.20 15.54
CA GLN A 626 10.08 -7.16 14.91
C GLN A 626 10.65 -8.15 15.94
N ARG A 627 11.12 -7.63 17.08
CA ARG A 627 11.72 -8.46 18.14
C ARG A 627 10.72 -9.44 18.76
N GLU A 628 9.51 -9.01 19.08
CA GLU A 628 8.48 -9.89 19.67
C GLU A 628 7.93 -10.89 18.63
N PHE A 629 7.85 -10.50 17.34
CA PHE A 629 7.49 -11.39 16.25
C PHE A 629 8.44 -12.57 16.15
N PHE A 630 9.74 -12.33 16.09
CA PHE A 630 10.74 -13.41 15.97
C PHE A 630 10.91 -14.17 17.27
N LYS A 631 10.88 -13.51 18.42
CA LYS A 631 10.90 -14.18 19.72
C LYS A 631 9.75 -15.17 19.87
N TRP A 632 8.54 -14.80 19.45
CA TRP A 632 7.40 -15.71 19.47
C TRP A 632 7.59 -16.92 18.57
N LEU A 633 8.09 -16.72 17.36
CA LEU A 633 8.37 -17.81 16.43
C LEU A 633 9.50 -18.73 16.95
N ASP A 634 10.53 -18.18 17.57
CA ASP A 634 11.61 -18.95 18.16
C ASP A 634 11.09 -19.82 19.32
N GLU A 635 10.33 -19.24 20.25
CA GLU A 635 9.70 -19.96 21.38
C GLU A 635 8.72 -21.07 20.96
N THR A 636 8.17 -21.01 19.77
CA THR A 636 7.10 -21.94 19.33
C THR A 636 7.52 -22.87 18.21
N LEU A 637 8.54 -22.52 17.42
CA LEU A 637 9.00 -23.31 16.27
C LEU A 637 10.46 -23.77 16.37
N LYS A 638 11.34 -23.10 17.16
CA LYS A 638 12.77 -23.46 17.22
C LYS A 638 13.19 -24.10 18.54
N ASP A 639 12.60 -23.69 19.66
CA ASP A 639 12.98 -24.13 21.01
C ASP A 639 12.33 -25.47 21.41
N LYS A 640 12.18 -26.40 20.46
CA LYS A 640 11.63 -27.75 20.71
C LYS A 640 12.67 -28.84 20.53
#